data_722d2c35bcc5d0b70f78d5b5117ad1ff
#
_entry.id   722d2c35bcc5d0b70f78d5b5117ad1ff
#
_cell.length_a   1.000
_cell.length_b   1.000
_cell.length_c   1.000
_cell.angle_alpha   90.00
_cell.angle_beta   90.00
_cell.angle_gamma   90.00
#
_symmetry.space_group_name_H-M   'P 1'
#
loop_
_entity.id
_entity.type
_entity.pdbx_description
1 polymer ?
#
loop_
_entity_poly.entity_id
_entity_poly.type
_entity_poly.pdbx_seq_one_letter_code
_entity_poly.pdbx_strand_id
1 'polypeptide(L)'
;MRFNHFFLALFLMLLSALPAVADVTSFYVSPSGSDRSPGTSSKPWKTLEYAFERIRNSEGNVRLVVMDGVYYPSASLSLRGLKGRSVSVEAAPGASPTVRGDRRILKFRRQGKLLAADLKGSGIADFGGACDKENLVDLYWKGKRQRIASYPDNGFILSSEALGETVVDGITRKEGVFRYVEDRVSKWADEKDAWIYGYFRWDWRDAYQKVASIDTVGRVIRLDEPWHNYGYKSGFKFRGVNLLCELDSPGEYYVDHEKGKLLWSPPVDYVQGDEVCLSVFNEEFMMEVSGCENVTVNGLTFVGGRTNAISVEGSRNILMDGIGAFRFGGDALHVNSSENVRIEGCRFGTLGHTGMKLSGGDRRTLIPSGYVVHNTIVRDISLFRHTYEPALIFSGCGLNVSHCEFSGSSSSAMRIEGNDVVVEYCHFHDLVQESDDQGAIDIFYNYGYRGNVIRYNLWENIRGGSLHGSAGVRFDDMISGQKVYGNIFRNVGGGHFGGVQIHGGKDNVVEDNLFYNCNIGVSFSPWGQAHWDEALTREEVVKRLYEEVDIDSPLYKERYPELALDIHSNVDRNIIRNNLMVGCRRMFYDEKGQNCIINNSALSTGEDAELSKPLEYYLSPEVLASFGLQPIPYEEIGPEGARLF
;
A
#
# COMPACT_ATOMS: atom_id res chain seq x y z
N MET A 1 -61.42 37.18 1.89
CA MET A 1 -60.59 37.49 0.70
C MET A 1 -59.49 38.49 1.07
N ARG A 2 -58.42 38.08 1.73
CA ARG A 2 -57.17 38.88 1.94
C ARG A 2 -56.08 38.00 2.56
N PHE A 3 -55.74 36.83 1.92
CA PHE A 3 -54.64 35.95 2.40
C PHE A 3 -53.71 35.44 1.29
N ASN A 4 -53.89 35.86 0.03
CA ASN A 4 -53.15 35.30 -1.10
C ASN A 4 -52.03 36.17 -1.69
N HIS A 5 -51.71 37.33 -1.14
CA HIS A 5 -50.65 38.18 -1.71
C HIS A 5 -49.34 38.14 -0.91
N PHE A 6 -49.35 37.65 0.30
CA PHE A 6 -48.13 37.57 1.14
C PHE A 6 -47.25 36.34 0.79
N PHE A 7 -47.87 35.25 0.35
CA PHE A 7 -47.12 34.03 -0.06
C PHE A 7 -46.49 34.15 -1.43
N LEU A 8 -47.04 34.93 -2.35
CA LEU A 8 -46.49 35.13 -3.70
C LEU A 8 -45.25 36.04 -3.67
N ALA A 9 -45.20 37.04 -2.77
CA ALA A 9 -44.05 37.91 -2.60
C ALA A 9 -42.87 37.22 -1.92
N LEU A 10 -43.12 36.25 -0.99
CA LEU A 10 -42.07 35.47 -0.34
C LEU A 10 -41.49 34.39 -1.27
N PHE A 11 -42.29 33.86 -2.20
CA PHE A 11 -41.83 32.88 -3.20
C PHE A 11 -41.00 33.54 -4.34
N LEU A 12 -41.29 34.82 -4.67
CA LEU A 12 -40.50 35.60 -5.64
C LEU A 12 -39.19 36.16 -5.04
N MET A 13 -39.07 36.33 -3.72
CA MET A 13 -37.80 36.70 -3.06
C MET A 13 -36.88 35.52 -2.81
N LEU A 14 -37.38 34.28 -2.81
CA LEU A 14 -36.54 33.03 -2.71
C LEU A 14 -35.97 32.59 -4.06
N LEU A 15 -36.44 33.14 -5.18
CA LEU A 15 -35.93 32.84 -6.51
C LEU A 15 -34.76 33.74 -6.96
N SER A 16 -34.36 34.74 -6.15
CA SER A 16 -33.32 35.69 -6.53
C SER A 16 -31.92 35.45 -5.90
N ALA A 17 -31.68 34.30 -5.28
CA ALA A 17 -30.35 33.92 -4.80
C ALA A 17 -29.93 32.57 -5.36
N LEU A 18 -30.00 32.39 -6.68
CA LEU A 18 -29.07 31.43 -7.31
C LEU A 18 -27.68 32.04 -7.11
N PRO A 19 -26.74 31.34 -6.45
CA PRO A 19 -25.38 31.85 -6.40
C PRO A 19 -24.92 32.05 -7.83
N ALA A 20 -24.46 33.26 -8.17
CA ALA A 20 -23.83 33.52 -9.43
C ALA A 20 -22.79 32.45 -9.66
N VAL A 21 -22.93 31.66 -10.74
CA VAL A 21 -21.88 30.70 -11.13
C VAL A 21 -20.65 31.58 -11.37
N ALA A 22 -19.69 31.49 -10.43
CA ALA A 22 -18.48 32.28 -10.54
C ALA A 22 -17.79 31.93 -11.88
N ASP A 23 -17.46 32.93 -12.68
CA ASP A 23 -16.80 32.75 -13.98
C ASP A 23 -15.52 31.89 -13.80
N VAL A 24 -15.40 30.84 -14.60
CA VAL A 24 -14.22 29.95 -14.63
C VAL A 24 -13.39 30.25 -15.86
N THR A 25 -12.18 30.73 -15.65
CA THR A 25 -11.22 30.95 -16.75
C THR A 25 -10.57 29.64 -17.16
N SER A 26 -10.72 29.23 -18.42
CA SER A 26 -10.15 27.99 -18.95
C SER A 26 -8.86 28.24 -19.72
N PHE A 27 -7.81 27.49 -19.36
CA PHE A 27 -6.54 27.44 -20.07
C PHE A 27 -6.29 26.04 -20.63
N TYR A 28 -5.45 25.96 -21.64
CA TYR A 28 -5.17 24.72 -22.36
C TYR A 28 -3.67 24.49 -22.49
N VAL A 29 -3.23 23.26 -22.32
CA VAL A 29 -1.85 22.83 -22.53
C VAL A 29 -1.82 21.61 -23.46
N SER A 30 -0.85 21.58 -24.41
CA SER A 30 -0.67 20.50 -25.39
C SER A 30 0.82 20.35 -25.73
N PRO A 31 1.35 19.12 -25.92
CA PRO A 31 2.74 18.94 -26.35
C PRO A 31 3.08 19.62 -27.68
N SER A 32 2.07 19.86 -28.53
CA SER A 32 2.19 20.60 -29.79
C SER A 32 2.01 22.12 -29.64
N GLY A 33 1.77 22.64 -28.44
CA GLY A 33 1.56 24.06 -28.15
C GLY A 33 2.86 24.87 -28.07
N SER A 34 2.73 26.09 -27.51
CA SER A 34 3.87 26.97 -27.27
C SER A 34 3.65 27.80 -26.02
N ASP A 35 4.65 27.86 -25.13
CA ASP A 35 4.58 28.66 -23.89
C ASP A 35 4.54 30.18 -24.13
N ARG A 36 4.72 30.62 -25.39
CA ARG A 36 4.50 32.00 -25.82
C ARG A 36 3.07 32.26 -26.23
N SER A 37 2.22 31.24 -26.29
CA SER A 37 0.81 31.35 -26.68
C SER A 37 -0.06 31.84 -25.51
N PRO A 38 -1.28 32.33 -25.77
CA PRO A 38 -2.19 32.81 -24.73
C PRO A 38 -2.82 31.70 -23.86
N GLY A 39 -2.64 30.42 -24.18
CA GLY A 39 -3.24 29.31 -23.46
C GLY A 39 -4.70 29.03 -23.79
N THR A 40 -5.19 29.45 -24.96
CA THR A 40 -6.54 29.14 -25.44
C THR A 40 -6.58 27.74 -26.08
N SER A 41 -7.78 27.21 -26.31
CA SER A 41 -7.96 25.89 -26.96
C SER A 41 -7.33 25.82 -28.36
N SER A 42 -7.32 26.92 -29.13
CA SER A 42 -6.69 26.98 -30.45
C SER A 42 -5.21 27.35 -30.44
N LYS A 43 -4.72 27.91 -29.33
CA LYS A 43 -3.31 28.30 -29.10
C LYS A 43 -2.88 27.91 -27.70
N PRO A 44 -2.74 26.58 -27.40
CA PRO A 44 -2.41 26.08 -26.06
C PRO A 44 -0.96 26.37 -25.68
N TRP A 45 -0.67 26.33 -24.39
CA TRP A 45 0.68 26.26 -23.86
C TRP A 45 1.33 24.92 -24.21
N LYS A 46 2.64 24.79 -24.01
CA LYS A 46 3.38 23.59 -24.39
C LYS A 46 3.71 22.72 -23.19
N THR A 47 4.24 23.31 -22.12
CA THR A 47 4.77 22.57 -20.97
C THR A 47 3.82 22.64 -19.77
N LEU A 48 3.78 21.56 -19.00
CA LEU A 48 2.99 21.51 -17.76
C LEU A 48 3.57 22.46 -16.72
N GLU A 49 4.89 22.57 -16.60
CA GLU A 49 5.54 23.46 -15.66
C GLU A 49 5.11 24.91 -15.88
N TYR A 50 5.11 25.37 -17.13
CA TYR A 50 4.64 26.71 -17.49
C TYR A 50 3.15 26.86 -17.17
N ALA A 51 2.32 25.88 -17.55
CA ALA A 51 0.89 25.91 -17.30
C ALA A 51 0.57 25.99 -15.79
N PHE A 52 1.23 25.17 -14.96
CA PHE A 52 1.07 25.20 -13.50
C PHE A 52 1.51 26.54 -12.89
N GLU A 53 2.60 27.12 -13.36
CA GLU A 53 3.02 28.44 -12.95
C GLU A 53 1.98 29.51 -13.29
N ARG A 54 1.42 29.46 -14.50
CA ARG A 54 0.41 30.43 -14.97
C ARG A 54 -0.90 30.34 -14.19
N ILE A 55 -1.44 29.14 -13.97
CA ILE A 55 -2.69 28.98 -13.21
C ILE A 55 -2.51 29.33 -11.73
N ARG A 56 -1.33 29.07 -11.14
CA ARG A 56 -1.00 29.46 -9.77
C ARG A 56 -1.04 30.98 -9.60
N ASN A 57 -0.56 31.73 -10.59
CA ASN A 57 -0.50 33.18 -10.58
C ASN A 57 -1.75 33.87 -11.15
N SER A 58 -2.77 33.12 -11.59
CA SER A 58 -4.04 33.66 -12.08
C SER A 58 -4.97 34.01 -10.92
N GLU A 59 -5.92 34.90 -11.17
CA GLU A 59 -7.00 35.27 -10.25
C GLU A 59 -8.30 34.50 -10.55
N GLY A 60 -9.20 34.40 -9.57
CA GLY A 60 -10.50 33.74 -9.71
C GLY A 60 -10.43 32.23 -9.87
N ASN A 61 -11.56 31.64 -10.27
CA ASN A 61 -11.63 30.21 -10.53
C ASN A 61 -10.97 29.84 -11.87
N VAL A 62 -10.16 28.79 -11.86
CA VAL A 62 -9.34 28.41 -13.02
C VAL A 62 -9.51 26.93 -13.34
N ARG A 63 -9.59 26.65 -14.64
CA ARG A 63 -9.60 25.32 -15.22
C ARG A 63 -8.42 25.15 -16.18
N LEU A 64 -7.49 24.27 -15.89
CA LEU A 64 -6.44 23.85 -16.83
C LEU A 64 -6.87 22.56 -17.52
N VAL A 65 -7.09 22.64 -18.81
CA VAL A 65 -7.43 21.49 -19.67
C VAL A 65 -6.15 20.95 -20.28
N VAL A 66 -5.78 19.73 -19.90
CA VAL A 66 -4.61 19.01 -20.41
C VAL A 66 -5.01 18.19 -21.62
N MET A 67 -4.53 18.56 -22.78
CA MET A 67 -4.85 17.90 -24.04
C MET A 67 -4.11 16.57 -24.16
N ASP A 68 -4.58 15.70 -25.05
CA ASP A 68 -3.96 14.40 -25.28
C ASP A 68 -2.48 14.50 -25.66
N GLY A 69 -1.70 13.55 -25.17
CA GLY A 69 -0.29 13.44 -25.48
C GLY A 69 0.61 13.08 -24.30
N VAL A 70 1.91 13.10 -24.55
CA VAL A 70 2.92 12.74 -23.57
C VAL A 70 3.72 13.98 -23.15
N TYR A 71 3.77 14.21 -21.85
CA TYR A 71 4.48 15.31 -21.22
C TYR A 71 5.68 14.80 -20.41
N TYR A 72 6.81 15.48 -20.50
CA TYR A 72 8.04 15.11 -19.82
C TYR A 72 8.48 16.24 -18.89
N PRO A 73 7.99 16.30 -17.64
CA PRO A 73 8.39 17.34 -16.70
C PRO A 73 9.88 17.18 -16.34
N SER A 74 10.52 18.31 -16.16
CA SER A 74 11.91 18.42 -15.68
C SER A 74 11.99 18.75 -14.20
N ALA A 75 10.87 19.15 -13.58
CA ALA A 75 10.73 19.48 -12.17
C ALA A 75 9.31 19.15 -11.70
N SER A 76 9.08 19.16 -10.40
CA SER A 76 7.78 18.92 -9.77
C SER A 76 6.71 19.90 -10.29
N LEU A 77 5.53 19.37 -10.61
CA LEU A 77 4.34 20.14 -10.97
C LEU A 77 3.64 20.60 -9.68
N SER A 78 3.73 21.88 -9.34
CA SER A 78 3.35 22.35 -8.01
C SER A 78 2.18 23.33 -8.03
N LEU A 79 1.13 23.03 -7.25
CA LEU A 79 0.06 23.95 -6.85
C LEU A 79 0.27 24.29 -5.37
N ARG A 80 0.47 25.57 -5.04
CA ARG A 80 0.78 25.98 -3.66
C ARG A 80 0.00 27.24 -3.27
N GLY A 81 -0.58 27.20 -2.04
CA GLY A 81 -1.20 28.37 -1.41
C GLY A 81 -2.47 28.88 -2.09
N LEU A 82 -3.17 28.06 -2.86
CA LEU A 82 -4.40 28.44 -3.57
C LEU A 82 -5.59 28.39 -2.60
N LYS A 83 -6.06 29.56 -2.17
CA LYS A 83 -7.17 29.70 -1.21
C LYS A 83 -8.25 30.61 -1.74
N GLY A 84 -9.50 30.40 -1.28
CA GLY A 84 -10.65 31.26 -1.62
C GLY A 84 -11.12 31.16 -3.07
N ARG A 85 -10.65 30.16 -3.82
CA ARG A 85 -11.02 29.91 -5.24
C ARG A 85 -10.97 28.43 -5.55
N SER A 86 -11.59 28.01 -6.66
CA SER A 86 -11.46 26.66 -7.17
C SER A 86 -10.44 26.57 -8.31
N VAL A 87 -9.65 25.52 -8.30
CA VAL A 87 -8.70 25.20 -9.38
C VAL A 87 -8.91 23.76 -9.81
N SER A 88 -9.12 23.54 -11.12
CA SER A 88 -9.12 22.21 -11.69
C SER A 88 -8.00 22.01 -12.70
N VAL A 89 -7.38 20.84 -12.66
CA VAL A 89 -6.42 20.35 -13.65
C VAL A 89 -6.98 19.04 -14.18
N GLU A 90 -7.44 19.04 -15.42
CA GLU A 90 -8.23 17.93 -15.94
C GLU A 90 -7.85 17.55 -17.38
N ALA A 91 -7.93 16.28 -17.68
CA ALA A 91 -7.81 15.81 -19.06
C ALA A 91 -8.92 16.42 -19.95
N ALA A 92 -8.59 16.75 -21.17
CA ALA A 92 -9.61 17.12 -22.14
C ALA A 92 -10.61 15.96 -22.37
N PRO A 93 -11.88 16.22 -22.69
CA PRO A 93 -12.85 15.15 -22.91
C PRO A 93 -12.36 14.10 -23.92
N GLY A 94 -12.31 12.86 -23.51
CA GLY A 94 -11.83 11.73 -24.32
C GLY A 94 -10.31 11.65 -24.51
N ALA A 95 -9.53 12.53 -23.86
CA ALA A 95 -8.07 12.47 -23.86
C ALA A 95 -7.53 11.59 -22.73
N SER A 96 -6.30 11.10 -22.89
CA SER A 96 -5.57 10.31 -21.90
C SER A 96 -4.13 10.84 -21.76
N PRO A 97 -3.95 12.07 -21.24
CA PRO A 97 -2.64 12.68 -21.11
C PRO A 97 -1.76 11.90 -20.15
N THR A 98 -0.50 11.67 -20.56
CA THR A 98 0.48 10.94 -19.77
C THR A 98 1.66 11.83 -19.40
N VAL A 99 1.96 11.93 -18.11
CA VAL A 99 3.11 12.65 -17.52
C VAL A 99 4.20 11.64 -17.25
N ARG A 100 5.33 11.71 -17.95
CA ARG A 100 6.39 10.68 -17.88
C ARG A 100 7.67 11.20 -17.27
N GLY A 101 8.15 10.51 -16.24
CA GLY A 101 9.44 10.67 -15.58
C GLY A 101 10.49 9.65 -16.03
N ASP A 102 10.19 8.78 -16.98
CA ASP A 102 11.14 7.86 -17.59
C ASP A 102 11.66 8.40 -18.94
N ARG A 103 12.74 7.80 -19.44
CA ARG A 103 13.29 8.13 -20.76
C ARG A 103 13.50 6.85 -21.56
N ARG A 104 13.14 6.91 -22.84
CA ARG A 104 13.36 5.80 -23.77
C ARG A 104 14.83 5.69 -24.13
N ILE A 105 15.37 4.47 -24.06
CA ILE A 105 16.70 4.14 -24.55
C ILE A 105 16.60 3.82 -26.04
N LEU A 106 17.15 4.69 -26.87
CA LEU A 106 17.00 4.61 -28.33
C LEU A 106 18.04 3.73 -29.02
N LYS A 107 19.23 3.57 -28.42
CA LYS A 107 20.37 2.92 -29.07
C LYS A 107 20.97 1.84 -28.17
N PHE A 108 20.83 0.62 -28.61
CA PHE A 108 21.55 -0.52 -28.04
C PHE A 108 22.62 -1.03 -28.99
N ARG A 109 23.74 -1.46 -28.44
CA ARG A 109 24.78 -2.20 -29.14
C ARG A 109 24.83 -3.64 -28.60
N ARG A 110 24.88 -4.60 -29.48
CA ARG A 110 25.01 -6.01 -29.07
C ARG A 110 26.42 -6.26 -28.50
N GLN A 111 26.49 -6.89 -27.34
CA GLN A 111 27.72 -7.31 -26.66
C GLN A 111 27.56 -8.80 -26.28
N GLY A 112 27.90 -9.70 -27.17
CA GLY A 112 27.60 -11.14 -27.03
C GLY A 112 26.09 -11.38 -27.00
N LYS A 113 25.59 -11.96 -25.91
CA LYS A 113 24.15 -12.19 -25.70
C LYS A 113 23.45 -10.94 -25.14
N LEU A 114 24.19 -9.99 -24.60
CA LEU A 114 23.65 -8.79 -23.94
C LEU A 114 23.45 -7.64 -24.94
N LEU A 115 22.61 -6.69 -24.53
CA LEU A 115 22.48 -5.38 -25.13
C LEU A 115 23.12 -4.35 -24.21
N ALA A 116 23.94 -3.46 -24.75
CA ALA A 116 24.61 -2.39 -24.03
C ALA A 116 24.13 -1.04 -24.52
N ALA A 117 23.85 -0.10 -23.60
CA ALA A 117 23.51 1.27 -23.91
C ALA A 117 24.40 2.25 -23.12
N ASP A 118 24.75 3.36 -23.76
CA ASP A 118 25.36 4.52 -23.13
C ASP A 118 24.24 5.47 -22.66
N LEU A 119 24.10 5.62 -21.35
CA LEU A 119 23.06 6.43 -20.72
C LEU A 119 23.34 7.94 -20.95
N LYS A 120 24.62 8.38 -20.90
CA LYS A 120 24.99 9.78 -21.24
C LYS A 120 24.62 10.11 -22.67
N GLY A 121 24.96 9.21 -23.61
CA GLY A 121 24.61 9.36 -25.00
C GLY A 121 23.10 9.29 -25.28
N SER A 122 22.31 8.82 -24.30
CA SER A 122 20.85 8.82 -24.31
C SER A 122 20.24 10.05 -23.60
N GLY A 123 21.06 11.02 -23.17
CA GLY A 123 20.61 12.22 -22.49
C GLY A 123 20.28 12.04 -21.01
N ILE A 124 20.77 10.96 -20.39
CA ILE A 124 20.59 10.67 -18.98
C ILE A 124 21.88 11.04 -18.25
N ALA A 125 21.83 12.01 -17.34
CA ALA A 125 23.00 12.51 -16.62
C ALA A 125 23.16 11.89 -15.23
N ASP A 126 22.06 11.57 -14.57
CA ASP A 126 22.00 10.90 -13.28
C ASP A 126 21.67 9.41 -13.48
N PHE A 127 22.54 8.55 -12.94
CA PHE A 127 22.44 7.10 -13.12
C PHE A 127 21.85 6.39 -11.89
N GLY A 128 21.49 7.14 -10.82
CA GLY A 128 20.89 6.61 -9.60
C GLY A 128 21.72 5.57 -8.86
N GLY A 129 21.05 4.72 -8.11
CA GLY A 129 21.63 3.60 -7.36
C GLY A 129 20.89 2.29 -7.61
N ALA A 130 21.55 1.17 -7.36
CA ALA A 130 20.96 -0.16 -7.58
C ALA A 130 19.97 -0.57 -6.49
N CYS A 131 20.29 -0.25 -5.23
CA CYS A 131 19.50 -0.66 -4.05
C CYS A 131 19.24 0.52 -3.10
N ASP A 132 19.27 1.73 -3.63
CA ASP A 132 18.93 2.96 -2.92
C ASP A 132 17.44 3.25 -3.10
N LYS A 133 16.67 3.16 -2.01
CA LYS A 133 15.22 3.37 -2.02
C LYS A 133 14.80 4.78 -2.49
N GLU A 134 15.68 5.76 -2.37
CA GLU A 134 15.39 7.15 -2.70
C GLU A 134 15.84 7.52 -4.13
N ASN A 135 16.61 6.65 -4.77
CA ASN A 135 17.15 6.90 -6.11
C ASN A 135 17.24 5.64 -6.96
N LEU A 136 16.28 4.75 -6.82
CA LEU A 136 16.22 3.47 -7.53
C LEU A 136 16.04 3.67 -9.04
N VAL A 137 16.91 3.07 -9.82
CA VAL A 137 16.82 3.07 -11.29
C VAL A 137 16.19 1.78 -11.77
N ASP A 138 14.97 1.86 -12.28
CA ASP A 138 14.26 0.74 -12.85
C ASP A 138 14.24 0.76 -14.38
N LEU A 139 14.48 -0.40 -14.97
CA LEU A 139 14.37 -0.64 -16.42
C LEU A 139 13.01 -1.27 -16.74
N TYR A 140 12.36 -0.77 -17.76
CA TYR A 140 11.08 -1.29 -18.25
C TYR A 140 11.15 -1.60 -19.74
N TRP A 141 10.66 -2.77 -20.13
CA TRP A 141 10.46 -3.16 -21.52
C TRP A 141 8.96 -3.38 -21.78
N LYS A 142 8.40 -2.65 -22.76
CA LYS A 142 6.94 -2.65 -23.03
C LYS A 142 6.10 -2.47 -21.75
N GLY A 143 6.56 -1.60 -20.84
CA GLY A 143 5.89 -1.35 -19.56
C GLY A 143 6.12 -2.41 -18.47
N LYS A 144 6.75 -3.54 -18.78
CA LYS A 144 7.09 -4.59 -17.81
C LYS A 144 8.41 -4.29 -17.12
N ARG A 145 8.41 -4.25 -15.79
CA ARG A 145 9.62 -4.08 -14.98
C ARG A 145 10.61 -5.20 -15.28
N GLN A 146 11.86 -4.85 -15.51
CA GLN A 146 12.97 -5.78 -15.65
C GLN A 146 13.63 -5.98 -14.28
N ARG A 147 14.38 -7.07 -14.11
CA ARG A 147 14.99 -7.45 -12.84
C ARG A 147 16.44 -7.00 -12.79
N ILE A 148 16.90 -6.47 -11.67
CA ILE A 148 18.33 -6.25 -11.43
C ILE A 148 19.02 -7.62 -11.39
N ALA A 149 20.18 -7.74 -12.04
CA ALA A 149 20.98 -8.97 -12.07
C ALA A 149 21.22 -9.51 -10.66
N SER A 150 20.79 -10.74 -10.39
CA SER A 150 20.70 -11.30 -9.03
C SER A 150 20.85 -12.82 -9.03
N TYR A 151 21.23 -13.38 -7.89
CA TYR A 151 21.27 -14.82 -7.67
C TYR A 151 20.75 -15.19 -6.27
N PRO A 152 19.84 -16.20 -6.16
CA PRO A 152 19.18 -16.90 -7.25
C PRO A 152 18.17 -16.02 -8.02
N ASP A 153 17.83 -16.40 -9.23
CA ASP A 153 16.81 -15.71 -10.05
C ASP A 153 15.45 -15.65 -9.38
N ASN A 154 15.10 -16.70 -8.64
CA ASN A 154 13.86 -16.82 -7.89
C ASN A 154 14.15 -17.36 -6.49
N GLY A 155 13.44 -16.86 -5.49
CA GLY A 155 13.56 -17.30 -4.11
C GLY A 155 14.88 -16.85 -3.45
N PHE A 156 15.40 -17.68 -2.57
CA PHE A 156 16.53 -17.37 -1.69
C PHE A 156 17.45 -18.57 -1.52
N ILE A 157 18.72 -18.29 -1.23
CA ILE A 157 19.66 -19.24 -0.63
C ILE A 157 19.73 -19.00 0.90
N LEU A 158 20.32 -19.93 1.63
CA LEU A 158 20.43 -19.84 3.09
C LEU A 158 21.88 -19.54 3.52
N SER A 159 22.01 -18.67 4.52
CA SER A 159 23.26 -18.55 5.28
C SER A 159 23.48 -19.84 6.10
N SER A 160 24.73 -20.09 6.52
CA SER A 160 24.96 -21.17 7.51
C SER A 160 25.05 -20.59 8.91
N GLU A 161 26.11 -19.88 9.24
CA GLU A 161 26.43 -19.37 10.56
C GLU A 161 26.49 -17.84 10.55
N ALA A 162 25.74 -17.17 11.43
CA ALA A 162 25.93 -15.77 11.73
C ALA A 162 27.11 -15.62 12.71
N LEU A 163 28.02 -14.69 12.41
CA LEU A 163 29.25 -14.42 13.17
C LEU A 163 29.15 -13.03 13.83
N GLY A 164 30.19 -12.67 14.62
CA GLY A 164 30.26 -11.37 15.28
C GLY A 164 29.61 -11.35 16.68
N GLU A 165 29.36 -10.16 17.20
CA GLU A 165 28.82 -9.99 18.56
C GLU A 165 27.34 -10.41 18.65
N THR A 166 26.96 -10.99 19.80
CA THR A 166 25.57 -11.36 20.09
C THR A 166 24.74 -10.12 20.46
N VAL A 167 23.49 -10.05 19.99
CA VAL A 167 22.55 -8.96 20.34
C VAL A 167 21.88 -9.25 21.70
N VAL A 168 20.77 -9.95 21.73
CA VAL A 168 19.95 -10.10 22.95
C VAL A 168 19.74 -11.57 23.32
N ASP A 169 19.35 -12.39 22.37
CA ASP A 169 18.86 -13.76 22.58
C ASP A 169 19.95 -14.85 22.50
N GLY A 170 21.22 -14.48 22.40
CA GLY A 170 22.36 -15.39 22.27
C GLY A 170 22.49 -16.09 20.91
N ILE A 171 21.45 -16.06 20.08
CA ILE A 171 21.43 -16.69 18.75
C ILE A 171 21.39 -15.67 17.59
N THR A 172 21.22 -14.39 17.90
CA THR A 172 21.25 -13.29 16.95
C THR A 172 22.56 -12.54 17.06
N ARG A 173 23.19 -12.21 15.95
CA ARG A 173 24.41 -11.42 15.88
C ARG A 173 24.12 -9.99 15.46
N LYS A 174 24.79 -9.01 16.06
CA LYS A 174 24.63 -7.59 15.74
C LYS A 174 25.26 -7.25 14.41
N GLU A 175 26.49 -7.71 14.19
CA GLU A 175 27.26 -7.39 13.01
C GLU A 175 26.82 -8.21 11.80
N GLY A 176 26.79 -7.58 10.64
CA GLY A 176 26.49 -8.21 9.36
C GLY A 176 27.63 -9.10 8.85
N VAL A 177 27.98 -10.14 9.60
CA VAL A 177 29.04 -11.09 9.25
C VAL A 177 28.47 -12.50 9.31
N PHE A 178 28.56 -13.25 8.21
CA PHE A 178 28.01 -14.60 8.14
C PHE A 178 28.71 -15.48 7.13
N ARG A 179 28.59 -16.79 7.31
CA ARG A 179 29.10 -17.80 6.37
C ARG A 179 28.05 -18.14 5.33
N TYR A 180 28.51 -18.27 4.08
CA TYR A 180 27.70 -18.83 2.99
C TYR A 180 28.09 -20.30 2.70
N VAL A 181 27.19 -21.02 2.05
CA VAL A 181 27.38 -22.45 1.71
C VAL A 181 27.71 -22.64 0.24
N GLU A 182 27.02 -21.95 -0.67
CA GLU A 182 27.09 -22.18 -2.09
C GLU A 182 28.38 -21.63 -2.72
N ASP A 183 29.10 -22.45 -3.49
CA ASP A 183 30.33 -22.06 -4.17
C ASP A 183 30.16 -20.89 -5.13
N ARG A 184 28.95 -20.73 -5.72
CA ARG A 184 28.63 -19.67 -6.65
C ARG A 184 28.83 -18.27 -6.04
N VAL A 185 28.56 -18.10 -4.75
CA VAL A 185 28.75 -16.85 -4.00
C VAL A 185 30.20 -16.34 -4.05
N SER A 186 31.18 -17.24 -4.18
CA SER A 186 32.59 -16.85 -4.30
C SER A 186 32.89 -15.98 -5.54
N LYS A 187 32.07 -16.04 -6.59
CA LYS A 187 32.20 -15.20 -7.79
C LYS A 187 31.90 -13.73 -7.53
N TRP A 188 31.15 -13.43 -6.46
CA TRP A 188 30.74 -12.07 -6.14
C TRP A 188 31.87 -11.25 -5.48
N ALA A 189 32.98 -11.89 -5.12
CA ALA A 189 34.11 -11.24 -4.45
C ALA A 189 34.75 -10.10 -5.28
N ASP A 190 34.64 -10.18 -6.61
CA ASP A 190 35.17 -9.18 -7.56
C ASP A 190 34.15 -8.08 -7.94
N GLU A 191 32.92 -8.19 -7.45
CA GLU A 191 31.86 -7.21 -7.73
C GLU A 191 32.08 -5.93 -6.92
N LYS A 192 31.95 -4.76 -7.58
CA LYS A 192 32.24 -3.46 -6.96
C LYS A 192 31.10 -2.91 -6.12
N ASP A 193 29.86 -3.24 -6.50
CA ASP A 193 28.65 -2.72 -5.88
C ASP A 193 27.65 -3.84 -5.63
N ALA A 194 28.13 -4.91 -4.99
CA ALA A 194 27.31 -6.06 -4.61
C ALA A 194 26.42 -5.71 -3.40
N TRP A 195 25.20 -6.18 -3.44
CA TRP A 195 24.23 -6.06 -2.36
C TRP A 195 23.66 -7.43 -1.99
N ILE A 196 23.19 -7.54 -0.77
CA ILE A 196 22.42 -8.68 -0.27
C ILE A 196 21.03 -8.19 0.08
N TYR A 197 20.01 -8.83 -0.49
CA TYR A 197 18.62 -8.69 -0.07
C TYR A 197 18.20 -9.93 0.71
N GLY A 198 17.52 -9.78 1.83
CA GLY A 198 17.08 -10.93 2.60
C GLY A 198 16.31 -10.62 3.88
N TYR A 199 15.97 -11.70 4.58
CA TYR A 199 15.27 -11.69 5.87
C TYR A 199 16.25 -12.15 6.96
N PHE A 200 17.01 -11.21 7.50
CA PHE A 200 18.20 -11.52 8.30
C PHE A 200 17.88 -12.08 9.70
N ARG A 201 16.72 -11.73 10.27
CA ARG A 201 16.27 -12.20 11.57
C ARG A 201 14.85 -12.75 11.53
N TRP A 202 13.91 -11.94 11.11
CA TRP A 202 12.48 -12.24 11.07
C TRP A 202 11.97 -12.22 9.63
N ASP A 203 11.11 -13.17 9.27
CA ASP A 203 10.56 -13.27 7.92
C ASP A 203 9.45 -12.24 7.63
N TRP A 204 9.16 -11.38 8.60
CA TRP A 204 8.33 -10.19 8.44
C TRP A 204 9.15 -8.89 8.27
N ARG A 205 10.50 -8.96 8.23
CA ARG A 205 11.37 -7.78 8.08
C ARG A 205 12.50 -8.04 7.10
N ASP A 206 12.32 -7.59 5.86
CA ASP A 206 13.32 -7.62 4.80
C ASP A 206 14.27 -6.40 4.86
N ALA A 207 15.43 -6.51 4.27
CA ALA A 207 16.31 -5.37 4.01
C ALA A 207 17.30 -5.65 2.87
N TYR A 208 17.78 -4.56 2.26
CA TYR A 208 19.00 -4.53 1.45
C TYR A 208 20.18 -4.14 2.32
N GLN A 209 21.31 -4.83 2.14
CA GLN A 209 22.56 -4.57 2.83
C GLN A 209 23.71 -4.59 1.82
N LYS A 210 24.55 -3.55 1.83
CA LYS A 210 25.71 -3.50 0.94
C LYS A 210 26.79 -4.48 1.40
N VAL A 211 27.46 -5.12 0.44
CA VAL A 211 28.57 -6.02 0.74
C VAL A 211 29.86 -5.23 0.90
N ALA A 212 30.51 -5.34 2.05
CA ALA A 212 31.82 -4.75 2.33
C ALA A 212 32.96 -5.62 1.75
N SER A 213 32.87 -6.95 1.98
CA SER A 213 33.88 -7.90 1.47
C SER A 213 33.39 -9.33 1.49
N ILE A 214 34.00 -10.16 0.67
CA ILE A 214 33.77 -11.61 0.64
C ILE A 214 35.13 -12.33 0.78
N ASP A 215 35.29 -13.10 1.84
CA ASP A 215 36.41 -14.04 2.00
C ASP A 215 36.03 -15.39 1.35
N THR A 216 36.63 -15.66 0.20
CA THR A 216 36.35 -16.87 -0.57
C THR A 216 36.97 -18.15 0.05
N VAL A 217 38.00 -18.00 0.87
CA VAL A 217 38.64 -19.14 1.57
C VAL A 217 37.87 -19.51 2.83
N GLY A 218 37.57 -18.52 3.67
CA GLY A 218 36.78 -18.70 4.89
C GLY A 218 35.27 -18.81 4.63
N ARG A 219 34.83 -18.53 3.39
CA ARG A 219 33.41 -18.48 2.98
C ARG A 219 32.60 -17.50 3.83
N VAL A 220 33.11 -16.31 4.04
CA VAL A 220 32.49 -15.28 4.90
C VAL A 220 32.12 -14.06 4.08
N ILE A 221 30.89 -13.59 4.22
CA ILE A 221 30.43 -12.27 3.75
C ILE A 221 30.45 -11.32 4.94
N ARG A 222 30.94 -10.10 4.70
CA ARG A 222 30.85 -8.95 5.60
C ARG A 222 30.03 -7.87 4.93
N LEU A 223 29.06 -7.32 5.66
CA LEU A 223 28.16 -6.26 5.19
C LEU A 223 28.61 -4.89 5.77
N ASP A 224 28.36 -3.84 4.99
CA ASP A 224 28.60 -2.46 5.42
C ASP A 224 27.58 -2.01 6.48
N GLU A 225 27.95 -1.05 7.31
CA GLU A 225 27.03 -0.33 8.19
C GLU A 225 26.15 0.67 7.38
N PRO A 226 24.93 0.99 7.85
CA PRO A 226 24.31 0.50 9.10
C PRO A 226 23.77 -0.93 8.95
N TRP A 227 24.03 -1.74 9.97
CA TRP A 227 23.55 -3.12 9.98
C TRP A 227 22.07 -3.22 10.28
N HIS A 228 21.49 -4.41 10.00
CA HIS A 228 20.08 -4.67 10.25
C HIS A 228 19.74 -4.52 11.75
N ASN A 229 18.68 -3.76 12.05
CA ASN A 229 18.32 -3.36 13.41
C ASN A 229 17.98 -4.53 14.36
N TYR A 230 17.48 -5.65 13.83
CA TYR A 230 17.22 -6.88 14.58
C TYR A 230 18.42 -7.84 14.59
N GLY A 231 19.54 -7.49 13.94
CA GLY A 231 20.70 -8.36 13.80
C GLY A 231 20.46 -9.52 12.84
N TYR A 232 21.31 -10.57 12.98
CA TYR A 232 21.39 -11.70 12.05
C TYR A 232 21.31 -13.01 12.78
N LYS A 233 20.39 -13.91 12.38
CA LYS A 233 20.32 -15.30 12.85
C LYS A 233 21.07 -16.22 11.89
N SER A 234 21.56 -17.37 12.39
CA SER A 234 22.06 -18.43 11.49
C SER A 234 20.91 -19.03 10.68
N GLY A 235 21.19 -19.39 9.41
CA GLY A 235 20.19 -19.97 8.51
C GLY A 235 19.17 -18.99 7.96
N PHE A 236 19.44 -17.68 7.97
CA PHE A 236 18.56 -16.70 7.33
C PHE A 236 18.57 -16.83 5.81
N LYS A 237 17.47 -16.45 5.18
CA LYS A 237 17.30 -16.49 3.71
C LYS A 237 17.76 -15.18 3.07
N PHE A 238 18.55 -15.28 1.99
CA PHE A 238 19.07 -14.12 1.26
C PHE A 238 19.29 -14.42 -0.23
N ARG A 239 19.47 -13.36 -1.02
CA ARG A 239 19.97 -13.39 -2.39
C ARG A 239 20.96 -12.26 -2.63
N GLY A 240 21.90 -12.47 -3.53
CA GLY A 240 22.79 -11.41 -4.03
C GLY A 240 22.09 -10.58 -5.11
N VAL A 241 22.33 -9.28 -5.11
CA VAL A 241 21.68 -8.32 -6.00
C VAL A 241 22.71 -7.35 -6.57
N ASN A 242 22.47 -6.84 -7.77
CA ASN A 242 23.35 -5.96 -8.53
C ASN A 242 24.71 -6.60 -8.82
N LEU A 243 24.68 -7.83 -9.31
CA LEU A 243 25.85 -8.66 -9.60
C LEU A 243 26.04 -8.79 -11.11
N LEU A 244 27.08 -8.13 -11.66
CA LEU A 244 27.37 -8.24 -13.11
C LEU A 244 27.69 -9.68 -13.52
N CYS A 245 28.36 -10.46 -12.67
CA CYS A 245 28.68 -11.85 -12.92
C CYS A 245 27.45 -12.78 -12.96
N GLU A 246 26.31 -12.31 -12.48
CA GLU A 246 25.02 -13.03 -12.49
C GLU A 246 24.04 -12.48 -13.54
N LEU A 247 24.49 -11.61 -14.46
CA LEU A 247 23.66 -11.13 -15.57
C LEU A 247 23.56 -12.20 -16.65
N ASP A 248 22.85 -13.29 -16.39
CA ASP A 248 22.80 -14.47 -17.24
C ASP A 248 21.38 -14.90 -17.67
N SER A 249 20.34 -14.34 -17.06
CA SER A 249 18.94 -14.70 -17.32
C SER A 249 18.17 -13.63 -18.12
N PRO A 250 17.22 -14.03 -19.00
CA PRO A 250 16.40 -13.08 -19.75
C PRO A 250 15.60 -12.14 -18.86
N GLY A 251 15.59 -10.84 -19.17
CA GLY A 251 14.93 -9.80 -18.41
C GLY A 251 15.79 -9.19 -17.29
N GLU A 252 17.04 -9.63 -17.15
CA GLU A 252 17.95 -9.04 -16.18
C GLU A 252 18.73 -7.86 -16.76
N TYR A 253 19.02 -6.87 -15.91
CA TYR A 253 19.86 -5.74 -16.24
C TYR A 253 20.85 -5.40 -15.13
N TYR A 254 21.92 -4.72 -15.53
CA TYR A 254 22.94 -4.15 -14.66
C TYR A 254 23.25 -2.73 -15.11
N VAL A 255 23.34 -1.79 -14.17
CA VAL A 255 23.79 -0.42 -14.43
C VAL A 255 25.11 -0.18 -13.74
N ASP A 256 26.13 0.18 -14.53
CA ASP A 256 27.37 0.77 -13.98
C ASP A 256 27.07 2.24 -13.67
N HIS A 257 26.74 2.51 -12.41
CA HIS A 257 26.31 3.84 -11.91
C HIS A 257 27.42 4.88 -11.97
N GLU A 258 28.70 4.47 -12.00
CA GLU A 258 29.84 5.39 -12.17
C GLU A 258 30.01 5.83 -13.62
N LYS A 259 29.89 4.89 -14.56
CA LYS A 259 30.15 5.13 -15.98
C LYS A 259 28.91 5.48 -16.78
N GLY A 260 27.72 5.24 -16.25
CA GLY A 260 26.45 5.40 -16.96
C GLY A 260 26.30 4.39 -18.11
N LYS A 261 26.65 3.13 -17.86
CA LYS A 261 26.52 2.05 -18.84
C LYS A 261 25.45 1.07 -18.38
N LEU A 262 24.40 0.91 -19.18
CA LEU A 262 23.40 -0.13 -19.01
C LEU A 262 23.83 -1.39 -19.79
N LEU A 263 23.78 -2.53 -19.13
CA LEU A 263 23.84 -3.87 -19.73
C LEU A 263 22.50 -4.57 -19.46
N TRP A 264 21.95 -5.22 -20.47
CA TRP A 264 20.64 -5.87 -20.38
C TRP A 264 20.64 -7.19 -21.13
N SER A 265 20.17 -8.25 -20.49
CA SER A 265 19.84 -9.55 -21.08
C SER A 265 18.37 -9.50 -21.53
N PRO A 266 18.07 -9.19 -22.80
CA PRO A 266 16.69 -8.98 -23.22
C PRO A 266 15.86 -10.26 -23.12
N PRO A 267 14.54 -10.18 -22.86
CA PRO A 267 13.63 -11.30 -23.00
C PRO A 267 13.68 -11.92 -24.40
N VAL A 268 13.31 -13.20 -24.50
CA VAL A 268 13.45 -13.97 -25.76
C VAL A 268 12.62 -13.36 -26.90
N ASP A 269 11.51 -12.75 -26.59
CA ASP A 269 10.57 -12.09 -27.51
C ASP A 269 10.88 -10.60 -27.78
N TYR A 270 12.03 -10.10 -27.31
CA TYR A 270 12.49 -8.74 -27.61
C TYR A 270 12.77 -8.58 -29.11
N VAL A 271 12.23 -7.52 -29.68
CA VAL A 271 12.48 -7.09 -31.05
C VAL A 271 13.16 -5.72 -31.05
N GLN A 272 14.16 -5.54 -31.94
CA GLN A 272 14.84 -4.26 -32.06
C GLN A 272 13.85 -3.15 -32.43
N GLY A 273 13.82 -2.10 -31.61
CA GLY A 273 12.86 -0.99 -31.75
C GLY A 273 11.72 -1.04 -30.73
N ASP A 274 11.58 -2.14 -29.99
CA ASP A 274 10.66 -2.18 -28.84
C ASP A 274 10.93 -1.01 -27.88
N GLU A 275 9.90 -0.60 -27.15
CA GLU A 275 10.03 0.43 -26.12
C GLU A 275 10.77 -0.13 -24.91
N VAL A 276 11.96 0.44 -24.65
CA VAL A 276 12.74 0.20 -23.43
C VAL A 276 12.97 1.54 -22.76
N CYS A 277 12.55 1.67 -21.52
CA CYS A 277 12.60 2.93 -20.77
C CYS A 277 13.32 2.74 -19.44
N LEU A 278 14.04 3.79 -19.02
CA LEU A 278 14.70 3.86 -17.72
C LEU A 278 14.05 4.99 -16.90
N SER A 279 13.75 4.76 -15.61
CA SER A 279 13.27 5.79 -14.71
C SER A 279 14.36 6.85 -14.48
N VAL A 280 14.03 8.15 -14.62
CA VAL A 280 15.03 9.23 -14.51
C VAL A 280 14.57 10.41 -13.65
N PHE A 281 13.26 10.65 -13.53
CA PHE A 281 12.72 11.71 -12.69
C PHE A 281 12.98 11.38 -11.21
N ASN A 282 13.67 12.27 -10.49
CA ASN A 282 14.19 12.04 -9.14
C ASN A 282 13.87 13.16 -8.13
N GLU A 283 12.99 14.13 -8.48
CA GLU A 283 12.40 15.01 -7.47
C GLU A 283 11.53 14.18 -6.51
N GLU A 284 11.34 14.63 -5.28
CA GLU A 284 10.61 13.88 -4.25
C GLU A 284 9.20 13.47 -4.69
N PHE A 285 8.47 14.38 -5.36
CA PHE A 285 7.16 14.12 -5.96
C PHE A 285 7.08 14.68 -7.38
N MET A 286 6.42 13.96 -8.28
CA MET A 286 6.17 14.46 -9.63
C MET A 286 5.09 15.55 -9.66
N MET A 287 4.12 15.48 -8.74
CA MET A 287 3.08 16.51 -8.54
C MET A 287 2.89 16.80 -7.05
N GLU A 288 2.71 18.08 -6.71
CA GLU A 288 2.47 18.55 -5.34
C GLU A 288 1.27 19.50 -5.27
N VAL A 289 0.40 19.30 -4.28
CA VAL A 289 -0.70 20.19 -3.89
C VAL A 289 -0.51 20.56 -2.43
N SER A 290 -0.10 21.80 -2.14
CA SER A 290 0.28 22.20 -0.78
C SER A 290 -0.41 23.49 -0.34
N GLY A 291 -1.07 23.46 0.83
CA GLY A 291 -1.76 24.63 1.41
C GLY A 291 -2.88 25.16 0.53
N CYS A 292 -3.56 24.29 -0.22
CA CYS A 292 -4.60 24.65 -1.18
C CYS A 292 -6.01 24.34 -0.66
N GLU A 293 -7.00 25.02 -1.24
CA GLU A 293 -8.43 24.75 -1.03
C GLU A 293 -9.13 24.55 -2.38
N ASN A 294 -10.10 23.62 -2.42
CA ASN A 294 -10.98 23.38 -3.56
C ASN A 294 -10.20 23.08 -4.87
N VAL A 295 -9.29 22.09 -4.81
CA VAL A 295 -8.52 21.64 -5.98
C VAL A 295 -9.07 20.31 -6.48
N THR A 296 -9.28 20.21 -7.79
CA THR A 296 -9.61 18.97 -8.49
C THR A 296 -8.49 18.61 -9.45
N VAL A 297 -8.03 17.37 -9.41
CA VAL A 297 -7.15 16.78 -10.43
C VAL A 297 -7.87 15.57 -11.02
N ASN A 298 -8.10 15.57 -12.34
CA ASN A 298 -8.91 14.57 -12.99
C ASN A 298 -8.26 14.01 -14.26
N GLY A 299 -8.26 12.69 -14.40
CA GLY A 299 -7.96 11.98 -15.65
C GLY A 299 -6.50 12.03 -16.11
N LEU A 300 -5.54 12.34 -15.24
CA LEU A 300 -4.11 12.35 -15.57
C LEU A 300 -3.45 11.03 -15.22
N THR A 301 -2.50 10.59 -16.04
CA THR A 301 -1.67 9.41 -15.76
C THR A 301 -0.21 9.80 -15.57
N PHE A 302 0.36 9.48 -14.42
CA PHE A 302 1.77 9.68 -14.07
C PHE A 302 2.53 8.37 -14.21
N VAL A 303 3.73 8.40 -14.80
CA VAL A 303 4.47 7.17 -15.10
C VAL A 303 5.97 7.36 -14.96
N GLY A 304 6.64 6.42 -14.27
CA GLY A 304 8.08 6.21 -14.43
C GLY A 304 8.99 7.15 -13.65
N GLY A 305 8.68 7.47 -12.37
CA GLY A 305 9.58 8.17 -11.45
C GLY A 305 10.45 7.23 -10.64
N ARG A 306 11.59 7.73 -10.14
CA ARG A 306 12.44 7.01 -9.17
C ARG A 306 11.90 7.11 -7.74
N THR A 307 11.19 8.16 -7.45
CA THR A 307 10.66 8.56 -6.15
C THR A 307 9.14 8.41 -6.14
N ASN A 308 8.40 9.38 -5.60
CA ASN A 308 6.96 9.30 -5.41
C ASN A 308 6.21 10.04 -6.53
N ALA A 309 4.93 9.68 -6.74
CA ALA A 309 4.15 10.33 -7.78
C ALA A 309 3.49 11.62 -7.31
N ILE A 310 2.67 11.61 -6.26
CA ILE A 310 1.80 12.75 -5.89
C ILE A 310 1.85 13.01 -4.38
N SER A 311 1.87 14.30 -4.00
CA SER A 311 1.69 14.76 -2.62
C SER A 311 0.53 15.74 -2.49
N VAL A 312 -0.24 15.61 -1.41
CA VAL A 312 -1.27 16.57 -0.94
C VAL A 312 -0.99 16.91 0.51
N GLU A 313 -0.59 18.14 0.78
CA GLU A 313 -0.13 18.57 2.10
C GLU A 313 -0.89 19.80 2.58
N GLY A 314 -1.40 19.77 3.84
CA GLY A 314 -2.02 20.94 4.50
C GLY A 314 -3.16 21.57 3.70
N SER A 315 -3.94 20.76 2.97
CA SER A 315 -4.92 21.23 1.99
C SER A 315 -6.35 20.83 2.39
N ARG A 316 -7.35 21.44 1.79
CA ARG A 316 -8.76 21.18 2.11
C ARG A 316 -9.61 21.06 0.85
N ASN A 317 -10.59 20.14 0.86
CA ASN A 317 -11.52 19.90 -0.25
C ASN A 317 -10.78 19.56 -1.54
N ILE A 318 -10.02 18.48 -1.52
CA ILE A 318 -9.23 18.00 -2.67
C ILE A 318 -9.91 16.78 -3.28
N LEU A 319 -10.05 16.80 -4.60
CA LEU A 319 -10.53 15.66 -5.38
C LEU A 319 -9.44 15.18 -6.34
N MET A 320 -9.02 13.93 -6.15
CA MET A 320 -8.21 13.17 -7.10
C MET A 320 -9.11 12.14 -7.77
N ASP A 321 -9.47 12.36 -9.05
CA ASP A 321 -10.45 11.56 -9.76
C ASP A 321 -9.84 10.95 -11.03
N GLY A 322 -9.95 9.63 -11.20
CA GLY A 322 -9.45 8.93 -12.37
C GLY A 322 -7.94 9.06 -12.60
N ILE A 323 -7.16 9.24 -11.55
CA ILE A 323 -5.71 9.40 -11.62
C ILE A 323 -5.02 8.04 -11.77
N GLY A 324 -4.08 7.95 -12.72
CA GLY A 324 -3.14 6.83 -12.82
C GLY A 324 -1.78 7.18 -12.24
N ALA A 325 -1.15 6.26 -11.47
CA ALA A 325 0.26 6.36 -11.08
C ALA A 325 0.93 4.98 -11.18
N PHE A 326 1.90 4.86 -12.08
CA PHE A 326 2.51 3.57 -12.42
C PHE A 326 4.02 3.66 -12.57
N ARG A 327 4.72 2.59 -12.19
CA ARG A 327 6.16 2.46 -12.41
C ARG A 327 6.97 3.52 -11.67
N PHE A 328 6.64 3.75 -10.39
CA PHE A 328 7.40 4.58 -9.48
C PHE A 328 8.28 3.72 -8.57
N GLY A 329 9.51 4.15 -8.33
CA GLY A 329 10.39 3.51 -7.37
C GLY A 329 9.92 3.66 -5.92
N GLY A 330 9.18 4.73 -5.63
CA GLY A 330 8.53 5.03 -4.35
C GLY A 330 7.02 4.75 -4.35
N ASP A 331 6.28 5.68 -3.76
CA ASP A 331 4.84 5.60 -3.49
C ASP A 331 4.01 6.32 -4.57
N ALA A 332 2.71 5.97 -4.67
CA ALA A 332 1.82 6.67 -5.62
C ALA A 332 1.25 7.97 -5.04
N LEU A 333 0.80 7.98 -3.79
CA LEU A 333 0.12 9.14 -3.22
C LEU A 333 0.40 9.32 -1.72
N HIS A 334 0.82 10.52 -1.34
CA HIS A 334 0.85 10.96 0.04
C HIS A 334 -0.24 12.01 0.28
N VAL A 335 -0.99 11.87 1.37
CA VAL A 335 -1.93 12.90 1.86
C VAL A 335 -1.63 13.12 3.33
N ASN A 336 -1.22 14.32 3.68
CA ASN A 336 -0.83 14.62 5.05
C ASN A 336 -1.45 15.94 5.52
N SER A 337 -1.87 16.00 6.80
CA SER A 337 -2.38 17.21 7.47
C SER A 337 -3.46 17.96 6.66
N SER A 338 -4.28 17.21 5.91
CA SER A 338 -5.32 17.75 5.03
C SER A 338 -6.71 17.40 5.53
N GLU A 339 -7.75 18.03 4.97
CA GLU A 339 -9.14 17.79 5.34
C GLU A 339 -10.00 17.56 4.10
N ASN A 340 -10.96 16.63 4.16
CA ASN A 340 -11.91 16.37 3.07
C ASN A 340 -11.20 16.06 1.75
N VAL A 341 -10.38 15.00 1.71
CA VAL A 341 -9.71 14.54 0.50
C VAL A 341 -10.45 13.30 -0.04
N ARG A 342 -10.84 13.34 -1.31
CA ARG A 342 -11.44 12.23 -2.04
C ARG A 342 -10.47 11.71 -3.09
N ILE A 343 -10.28 10.40 -3.08
CA ILE A 343 -9.48 9.64 -4.05
C ILE A 343 -10.47 8.68 -4.70
N GLU A 344 -10.82 8.94 -5.96
CA GLU A 344 -11.94 8.29 -6.62
C GLU A 344 -11.55 7.77 -8.00
N GLY A 345 -11.93 6.54 -8.33
CA GLY A 345 -11.67 5.95 -9.63
C GLY A 345 -10.19 5.84 -10.01
N CYS A 346 -9.28 5.96 -9.05
CA CYS A 346 -7.85 5.98 -9.28
C CYS A 346 -7.26 4.59 -9.52
N ARG A 347 -6.09 4.54 -10.16
CA ARG A 347 -5.38 3.29 -10.46
C ARG A 347 -3.90 3.45 -10.19
N PHE A 348 -3.38 2.71 -9.22
CA PHE A 348 -1.98 2.74 -8.82
C PHE A 348 -1.36 1.36 -8.95
N GLY A 349 -0.13 1.29 -9.45
CA GLY A 349 0.52 -0.02 -9.56
C GLY A 349 1.94 -0.01 -10.11
N THR A 350 2.58 -1.17 -10.00
CA THR A 350 4.00 -1.36 -10.30
C THR A 350 4.85 -0.36 -9.50
N LEU A 351 4.69 -0.41 -8.16
CA LEU A 351 5.34 0.50 -7.23
C LEU A 351 6.45 -0.21 -6.44
N GLY A 352 7.56 0.47 -6.25
CA GLY A 352 8.66 -0.05 -5.42
C GLY A 352 8.27 -0.18 -3.95
N HIS A 353 7.39 0.70 -3.49
CA HIS A 353 6.95 0.81 -2.10
C HIS A 353 5.41 0.80 -1.96
N THR A 354 4.88 1.74 -1.19
CA THR A 354 3.47 1.83 -0.79
C THR A 354 2.58 2.41 -1.90
N GLY A 355 1.32 2.02 -1.95
CA GLY A 355 0.33 2.68 -2.80
C GLY A 355 -0.01 4.07 -2.28
N MET A 356 -0.62 4.17 -1.10
CA MET A 356 -1.08 5.43 -0.50
C MET A 356 -0.63 5.54 0.95
N LYS A 357 -0.10 6.71 1.34
CA LYS A 357 0.15 7.09 2.74
C LYS A 357 -0.75 8.26 3.09
N LEU A 358 -1.73 8.02 3.97
CA LEU A 358 -2.75 8.97 4.33
C LEU A 358 -2.67 9.27 5.83
N SER A 359 -2.57 10.55 6.18
CA SER A 359 -2.52 10.98 7.59
C SER A 359 -3.43 12.18 7.80
N GLY A 360 -4.41 12.07 8.71
CA GLY A 360 -5.36 13.15 8.94
C GLY A 360 -6.42 12.85 10.00
N GLY A 361 -7.18 13.87 10.34
CA GLY A 361 -8.08 13.85 11.51
C GLY A 361 -7.31 13.92 12.82
N ASP A 362 -8.04 13.98 13.90
CA ASP A 362 -7.46 14.07 15.26
C ASP A 362 -8.03 12.97 16.15
N ARG A 363 -7.17 12.02 16.52
CA ARG A 363 -7.53 10.91 17.39
C ARG A 363 -7.90 11.35 18.81
N ARG A 364 -7.31 12.42 19.33
CA ARG A 364 -7.56 12.89 20.69
C ARG A 364 -8.96 13.47 20.85
N THR A 365 -9.41 14.21 19.84
CA THR A 365 -10.73 14.85 19.80
C THR A 365 -11.74 14.07 18.98
N LEU A 366 -11.33 12.96 18.35
CA LEU A 366 -12.11 12.13 17.43
C LEU A 366 -12.71 12.92 16.26
N ILE A 367 -12.03 13.99 15.84
CA ILE A 367 -12.41 14.76 14.65
C ILE A 367 -11.95 13.98 13.41
N PRO A 368 -12.89 13.58 12.52
CA PRO A 368 -12.52 12.79 11.35
C PRO A 368 -11.78 13.62 10.31
N SER A 369 -10.87 12.97 9.57
CA SER A 369 -10.14 13.56 8.45
C SER A 369 -11.05 13.97 7.28
N GLY A 370 -12.19 13.31 7.14
CA GLY A 370 -13.06 13.40 5.97
C GLY A 370 -12.46 12.74 4.72
N TYR A 371 -11.47 11.84 4.88
CA TYR A 371 -10.86 11.14 3.75
C TYR A 371 -11.75 10.02 3.25
N VAL A 372 -11.83 9.91 1.93
CA VAL A 372 -12.55 8.86 1.22
C VAL A 372 -11.67 8.29 0.12
N VAL A 373 -11.51 6.97 0.11
CA VAL A 373 -10.92 6.21 -0.99
C VAL A 373 -12.02 5.35 -1.59
N HIS A 374 -12.43 5.64 -2.80
CA HIS A 374 -13.56 4.99 -3.44
C HIS A 374 -13.22 4.50 -4.84
N ASN A 375 -13.73 3.32 -5.20
CA ASN A 375 -13.60 2.78 -6.57
C ASN A 375 -12.15 2.81 -7.11
N THR A 376 -11.17 2.59 -6.23
CA THR A 376 -9.73 2.71 -6.54
C THR A 376 -9.07 1.33 -6.58
N ILE A 377 -8.17 1.13 -7.54
CA ILE A 377 -7.44 -0.12 -7.74
C ILE A 377 -5.96 0.10 -7.44
N VAL A 378 -5.40 -0.71 -6.53
CA VAL A 378 -3.97 -0.71 -6.20
C VAL A 378 -3.40 -2.11 -6.39
N ARG A 379 -2.47 -2.27 -7.32
CA ARG A 379 -1.91 -3.57 -7.70
C ARG A 379 -0.39 -3.54 -7.82
N ASP A 380 0.25 -4.70 -7.64
CA ASP A 380 1.69 -4.88 -7.87
C ASP A 380 2.53 -3.83 -7.14
N ILE A 381 2.45 -3.86 -5.82
CA ILE A 381 3.18 -2.96 -4.92
C ILE A 381 4.26 -3.72 -4.14
N SER A 382 5.06 -2.99 -3.36
CA SER A 382 6.14 -3.58 -2.55
C SER A 382 7.17 -4.31 -3.42
N LEU A 383 7.47 -3.80 -4.63
CA LEU A 383 8.34 -4.48 -5.60
C LEU A 383 9.84 -4.29 -5.31
N PHE A 384 10.19 -3.33 -4.45
CA PHE A 384 11.55 -3.12 -3.96
C PHE A 384 11.68 -3.62 -2.52
N ARG A 385 10.93 -3.07 -1.59
CA ARG A 385 10.78 -3.62 -0.23
C ARG A 385 9.54 -4.48 -0.16
N HIS A 386 9.70 -5.69 0.37
CA HIS A 386 8.66 -6.71 0.38
C HIS A 386 7.85 -6.75 1.68
N THR A 387 8.25 -5.97 2.70
CA THR A 387 7.53 -5.91 3.99
C THR A 387 7.29 -4.46 4.43
N TYR A 388 6.21 -4.22 5.17
CA TYR A 388 5.80 -2.91 5.71
C TYR A 388 5.54 -1.80 4.68
N GLU A 389 5.32 -2.16 3.42
CA GLU A 389 4.95 -1.24 2.35
C GLU A 389 3.58 -1.64 1.76
N PRO A 390 2.47 -1.50 2.51
CA PRO A 390 1.14 -1.91 2.07
C PRO A 390 0.57 -1.01 0.97
N ALA A 391 -0.54 -1.42 0.36
CA ALA A 391 -1.24 -0.60 -0.63
C ALA A 391 -1.81 0.69 -0.01
N LEU A 392 -2.16 0.66 1.28
CA LEU A 392 -2.64 1.84 2.01
C LEU A 392 -2.15 1.82 3.46
N ILE A 393 -1.53 2.91 3.90
CA ILE A 393 -1.30 3.21 5.31
C ILE A 393 -2.20 4.38 5.69
N PHE A 394 -2.95 4.25 6.77
CA PHE A 394 -3.71 5.36 7.35
C PHE A 394 -3.31 5.60 8.80
N SER A 395 -2.97 6.85 9.13
CA SER A 395 -2.71 7.30 10.49
C SER A 395 -3.66 8.45 10.85
N GLY A 396 -4.50 8.26 11.89
CA GLY A 396 -5.41 9.33 12.30
C GLY A 396 -6.81 8.90 12.72
N CYS A 397 -7.81 9.68 12.34
CA CYS A 397 -9.21 9.44 12.69
C CYS A 397 -10.12 9.60 11.47
N GLY A 398 -11.02 8.63 11.25
CA GLY A 398 -12.10 8.73 10.28
C GLY A 398 -11.65 8.64 8.82
N LEU A 399 -11.43 7.43 8.29
CA LEU A 399 -11.23 7.14 6.86
C LEU A 399 -12.34 6.20 6.40
N ASN A 400 -12.89 6.45 5.21
CA ASN A 400 -13.77 5.52 4.50
C ASN A 400 -13.07 4.95 3.27
N VAL A 401 -13.02 3.62 3.17
CA VAL A 401 -12.49 2.88 2.00
C VAL A 401 -13.60 1.98 1.48
N SER A 402 -14.01 2.16 0.24
CA SER A 402 -15.11 1.38 -0.33
C SER A 402 -14.95 1.09 -1.82
N HIS A 403 -15.48 -0.06 -2.26
CA HIS A 403 -15.47 -0.50 -3.66
C HIS A 403 -14.08 -0.49 -4.29
N CYS A 404 -13.05 -0.84 -3.52
CA CYS A 404 -11.67 -0.85 -3.96
C CYS A 404 -11.17 -2.26 -4.24
N GLU A 405 -10.06 -2.35 -4.99
CA GLU A 405 -9.31 -3.58 -5.16
C GLU A 405 -7.86 -3.38 -4.72
N PHE A 406 -7.36 -4.32 -3.93
CA PHE A 406 -5.98 -4.38 -3.45
C PHE A 406 -5.40 -5.75 -3.74
N SER A 407 -4.31 -5.81 -4.53
CA SER A 407 -3.76 -7.09 -4.97
C SER A 407 -2.26 -7.07 -5.32
N GLY A 408 -1.67 -8.26 -5.42
CA GLY A 408 -0.31 -8.44 -5.92
C GLY A 408 0.75 -7.84 -4.99
N SER A 409 0.75 -8.25 -3.70
CA SER A 409 1.77 -7.80 -2.74
C SER A 409 2.41 -8.99 -2.02
N SER A 410 3.72 -8.90 -1.82
CA SER A 410 4.46 -9.81 -0.94
C SER A 410 4.06 -9.67 0.54
N SER A 411 3.47 -8.53 0.92
CA SER A 411 3.07 -8.13 2.26
C SER A 411 1.58 -7.72 2.31
N SER A 412 1.21 -6.90 3.28
CA SER A 412 -0.15 -6.44 3.56
C SER A 412 -0.72 -5.54 2.45
N ALA A 413 -2.05 -5.48 2.35
CA ALA A 413 -2.74 -4.45 1.59
C ALA A 413 -2.94 -3.17 2.39
N MET A 414 -3.28 -3.30 3.67
CA MET A 414 -3.65 -2.14 4.47
C MET A 414 -3.06 -2.20 5.87
N ARG A 415 -2.58 -1.06 6.35
CA ARG A 415 -2.18 -0.83 7.72
C ARG A 415 -2.98 0.32 8.29
N ILE A 416 -3.69 0.05 9.40
CA ILE A 416 -4.54 1.03 10.07
C ILE A 416 -3.88 1.43 11.40
N GLU A 417 -3.52 2.70 11.51
CA GLU A 417 -2.95 3.31 12.71
C GLU A 417 -3.90 4.40 13.24
N GLY A 418 -5.14 4.02 13.53
CA GLY A 418 -6.14 5.03 13.84
C GLY A 418 -7.47 4.51 14.35
N ASN A 419 -8.39 5.48 14.44
CA ASN A 419 -9.74 5.31 14.97
C ASN A 419 -10.80 5.55 13.90
N ASP A 420 -11.96 4.88 14.04
CA ASP A 420 -13.16 5.12 13.25
C ASP A 420 -12.95 4.97 11.71
N VAL A 421 -12.15 3.98 11.32
CA VAL A 421 -11.93 3.61 9.91
C VAL A 421 -13.01 2.62 9.48
N VAL A 422 -13.60 2.84 8.32
CA VAL A 422 -14.55 1.92 7.69
C VAL A 422 -13.95 1.37 6.39
N VAL A 423 -13.89 0.05 6.28
CA VAL A 423 -13.44 -0.66 5.08
C VAL A 423 -14.56 -1.59 4.63
N GLU A 424 -15.15 -1.30 3.49
CA GLU A 424 -16.33 -2.04 3.03
C GLU A 424 -16.37 -2.24 1.51
N TYR A 425 -17.02 -3.30 1.07
CA TYR A 425 -17.23 -3.64 -0.34
C TYR A 425 -15.93 -3.71 -1.15
N CYS A 426 -14.81 -4.05 -0.52
CA CYS A 426 -13.51 -4.13 -1.17
C CYS A 426 -13.13 -5.58 -1.50
N HIS A 427 -12.31 -5.75 -2.55
CA HIS A 427 -11.72 -7.02 -2.93
C HIS A 427 -10.23 -7.02 -2.60
N PHE A 428 -9.81 -7.93 -1.72
CA PHE A 428 -8.43 -8.16 -1.30
C PHE A 428 -7.96 -9.52 -1.80
N HIS A 429 -6.96 -9.57 -2.68
CA HIS A 429 -6.52 -10.87 -3.21
C HIS A 429 -5.03 -10.92 -3.54
N ASP A 430 -4.46 -12.11 -3.51
CA ASP A 430 -3.05 -12.38 -3.82
C ASP A 430 -2.11 -11.46 -3.01
N LEU A 431 -2.34 -11.41 -1.71
CA LEU A 431 -1.61 -10.59 -0.73
C LEU A 431 -0.88 -11.47 0.28
N VAL A 432 0.10 -10.89 0.99
CA VAL A 432 0.95 -11.59 1.96
C VAL A 432 1.60 -12.83 1.33
N GLN A 433 2.11 -12.70 0.11
CA GLN A 433 2.58 -13.85 -0.67
C GLN A 433 3.98 -14.34 -0.27
N GLU A 434 4.78 -13.52 0.40
CA GLU A 434 6.16 -13.86 0.79
C GLU A 434 6.43 -13.66 2.29
N SER A 435 5.87 -12.60 2.89
CA SER A 435 6.10 -12.27 4.30
C SER A 435 5.39 -13.23 5.25
N ASP A 436 5.89 -13.32 6.47
CA ASP A 436 5.34 -14.10 7.57
C ASP A 436 4.82 -13.17 8.67
N ASP A 437 3.97 -13.66 9.56
CA ASP A 437 3.47 -12.94 10.73
C ASP A 437 2.73 -11.64 10.37
N GLN A 438 1.88 -11.70 9.34
CA GLN A 438 1.15 -10.54 8.81
C GLN A 438 -0.30 -10.85 8.43
N GLY A 439 -1.14 -9.80 8.41
CA GLY A 439 -2.47 -9.80 7.84
C GLY A 439 -2.54 -9.01 6.54
N ALA A 440 -3.53 -9.28 5.68
CA ALA A 440 -3.81 -8.41 4.54
C ALA A 440 -4.33 -7.04 5.01
N ILE A 441 -5.15 -6.97 6.07
CA ILE A 441 -5.24 -5.79 6.94
C ILE A 441 -4.48 -6.10 8.23
N ASP A 442 -3.57 -5.18 8.59
CA ASP A 442 -2.75 -5.26 9.79
C ASP A 442 -3.01 -4.05 10.70
N ILE A 443 -3.39 -4.30 11.95
CA ILE A 443 -3.56 -3.28 12.99
C ILE A 443 -2.75 -3.77 14.19
N PHE A 444 -1.83 -2.96 14.70
CA PHE A 444 -0.93 -3.45 15.74
C PHE A 444 -0.53 -2.41 16.78
N TYR A 445 -0.22 -2.93 17.97
CA TYR A 445 0.53 -2.31 19.04
C TYR A 445 -0.04 -1.00 19.61
N ASN A 446 -1.36 -0.79 19.53
CA ASN A 446 -1.99 0.37 20.18
C ASN A 446 -3.43 0.08 20.60
N TYR A 447 -3.65 -0.13 21.90
CA TYR A 447 -4.98 -0.36 22.47
C TYR A 447 -5.97 0.81 22.25
N GLY A 448 -5.46 2.02 22.00
CA GLY A 448 -6.26 3.22 21.68
C GLY A 448 -6.79 3.26 20.24
N TYR A 449 -6.38 2.35 19.35
CA TYR A 449 -6.97 2.21 18.01
C TYR A 449 -8.28 1.46 18.12
N ARG A 450 -9.40 2.16 18.05
CA ARG A 450 -10.73 1.59 18.27
C ARG A 450 -11.74 2.09 17.24
N GLY A 451 -12.90 1.42 17.19
CA GLY A 451 -14.03 1.82 16.36
C GLY A 451 -13.86 1.50 14.87
N ASN A 452 -12.81 0.76 14.48
CA ASN A 452 -12.64 0.38 13.09
C ASN A 452 -13.61 -0.75 12.72
N VAL A 453 -14.22 -0.62 11.54
CA VAL A 453 -15.23 -1.52 11.00
C VAL A 453 -14.75 -2.08 9.66
N ILE A 454 -14.66 -3.39 9.56
CA ILE A 454 -14.25 -4.13 8.35
C ILE A 454 -15.43 -5.02 7.97
N ARG A 455 -16.16 -4.68 6.89
CA ARG A 455 -17.40 -5.36 6.55
C ARG A 455 -17.63 -5.51 5.06
N TYR A 456 -18.35 -6.57 4.68
CA TYR A 456 -18.80 -6.81 3.31
C TYR A 456 -17.66 -6.81 2.29
N ASN A 457 -16.49 -7.35 2.67
CA ASN A 457 -15.33 -7.47 1.80
C ASN A 457 -15.15 -8.93 1.37
N LEU A 458 -14.50 -9.11 0.21
CA LEU A 458 -14.02 -10.41 -0.26
C LEU A 458 -12.51 -10.49 -0.09
N TRP A 459 -12.06 -11.56 0.54
CA TRP A 459 -10.65 -11.89 0.78
C TRP A 459 -10.31 -13.18 0.05
N GLU A 460 -9.27 -13.19 -0.78
CA GLU A 460 -8.91 -14.35 -1.58
C GLU A 460 -7.40 -14.58 -1.66
N ASN A 461 -6.99 -15.86 -1.60
CA ASN A 461 -5.62 -16.29 -1.85
C ASN A 461 -4.56 -15.59 -0.98
N ILE A 462 -4.81 -15.49 0.33
CA ILE A 462 -3.89 -14.89 1.29
C ILE A 462 -3.24 -16.04 2.07
N ARG A 463 -2.08 -16.51 1.60
CA ARG A 463 -1.48 -17.79 2.04
C ARG A 463 0.05 -17.76 2.17
N GLY A 464 0.68 -16.60 2.26
CA GLY A 464 2.10 -16.48 2.61
C GLY A 464 2.37 -16.92 4.05
N GLY A 465 3.59 -16.74 4.51
CA GLY A 465 3.98 -17.04 5.88
C GLY A 465 4.13 -18.54 6.16
N SER A 466 5.34 -18.96 6.43
CA SER A 466 5.65 -20.39 6.64
C SER A 466 5.83 -20.78 8.11
N LEU A 467 6.07 -19.83 9.00
CA LEU A 467 6.38 -20.06 10.41
C LEU A 467 5.20 -19.68 11.32
N HIS A 468 4.88 -18.39 11.41
CA HIS A 468 3.76 -17.88 12.21
C HIS A 468 2.47 -17.96 11.40
N GLY A 469 2.46 -17.33 10.24
CA GLY A 469 1.36 -17.43 9.30
C GLY A 469 0.98 -16.12 8.62
N SER A 470 -0.11 -16.20 7.85
CA SER A 470 -0.77 -15.08 7.20
C SER A 470 -2.26 -15.08 7.50
N ALA A 471 -2.85 -13.89 7.70
CA ALA A 471 -4.27 -13.70 7.96
C ALA A 471 -4.95 -12.80 6.93
N GLY A 472 -6.27 -12.88 6.81
CA GLY A 472 -7.03 -11.84 6.12
C GLY A 472 -7.03 -10.54 6.92
N VAL A 473 -7.42 -10.61 8.19
CA VAL A 473 -7.40 -9.48 9.12
C VAL A 473 -6.61 -9.90 10.36
N ARG A 474 -5.62 -9.10 10.75
CA ARG A 474 -4.80 -9.34 11.94
C ARG A 474 -4.91 -8.19 12.92
N PHE A 475 -5.24 -8.55 14.15
CA PHE A 475 -5.21 -7.68 15.33
C PHE A 475 -4.02 -8.10 16.17
N ASP A 476 -2.94 -7.35 16.09
CA ASP A 476 -1.67 -7.67 16.70
C ASP A 476 -1.41 -6.80 17.93
N ASP A 477 -0.82 -7.40 18.96
CA ASP A 477 -0.39 -6.71 20.17
C ASP A 477 -1.43 -5.72 20.75
N MET A 478 -2.33 -6.20 21.59
CA MET A 478 -3.32 -5.43 22.34
C MET A 478 -4.46 -4.78 21.51
N ILE A 479 -4.55 -4.99 20.21
CA ILE A 479 -5.59 -4.35 19.39
C ILE A 479 -6.98 -4.77 19.86
N SER A 480 -7.80 -3.77 20.19
CA SER A 480 -9.08 -3.95 20.86
C SER A 480 -10.18 -3.06 20.30
N GLY A 481 -11.45 -3.49 20.46
CA GLY A 481 -12.60 -2.69 20.04
C GLY A 481 -12.79 -2.59 18.53
N GLN A 482 -12.40 -3.64 17.78
CA GLN A 482 -12.56 -3.75 16.34
C GLN A 482 -13.80 -4.55 15.99
N LYS A 483 -14.40 -4.29 14.81
CA LYS A 483 -15.56 -5.03 14.32
C LYS A 483 -15.34 -5.58 12.90
N VAL A 484 -15.46 -6.92 12.75
CA VAL A 484 -15.34 -7.64 11.47
C VAL A 484 -16.63 -8.40 11.22
N TYR A 485 -17.42 -8.02 10.22
CA TYR A 485 -18.70 -8.70 9.96
C TYR A 485 -19.12 -8.70 8.50
N GLY A 486 -19.88 -9.71 8.14
CA GLY A 486 -20.45 -9.84 6.79
C GLY A 486 -19.40 -9.99 5.69
N ASN A 487 -18.18 -10.42 6.02
CA ASN A 487 -17.10 -10.62 5.05
C ASN A 487 -17.11 -12.06 4.51
N ILE A 488 -16.49 -12.23 3.34
CA ILE A 488 -16.25 -13.53 2.70
C ILE A 488 -14.73 -13.75 2.67
N PHE A 489 -14.27 -14.81 3.32
CA PHE A 489 -12.87 -15.26 3.29
C PHE A 489 -12.79 -16.55 2.46
N ARG A 490 -12.11 -16.50 1.30
CA ARG A 490 -11.91 -17.65 0.40
C ARG A 490 -10.42 -17.95 0.24
N ASN A 491 -9.99 -19.16 0.58
CA ASN A 491 -8.59 -19.58 0.49
C ASN A 491 -7.66 -18.69 1.33
N VAL A 492 -8.03 -18.37 2.56
CA VAL A 492 -7.29 -17.46 3.43
C VAL A 492 -6.67 -18.22 4.61
N GLY A 493 -5.50 -17.74 5.05
CA GLY A 493 -4.79 -18.24 6.21
C GLY A 493 -3.63 -19.16 5.88
N GLY A 494 -2.50 -18.93 6.56
CA GLY A 494 -1.28 -19.75 6.52
C GLY A 494 -0.74 -20.01 7.92
N GLY A 495 0.10 -21.03 8.11
CA GLY A 495 0.71 -21.35 9.41
C GLY A 495 -0.33 -21.59 10.50
N HIS A 496 -0.27 -20.80 11.56
CA HIS A 496 -1.21 -20.82 12.69
C HIS A 496 -2.31 -19.74 12.57
N PHE A 497 -2.33 -18.94 11.50
CA PHE A 497 -3.27 -17.85 11.32
C PHE A 497 -4.48 -18.26 10.48
N GLY A 498 -5.60 -17.63 10.78
CA GLY A 498 -6.88 -17.84 10.12
C GLY A 498 -7.32 -16.65 9.26
N GLY A 499 -8.59 -16.70 8.83
CA GLY A 499 -9.20 -15.54 8.17
C GLY A 499 -9.11 -14.28 9.03
N VAL A 500 -9.35 -14.44 10.36
CA VAL A 500 -9.11 -13.39 11.36
C VAL A 500 -8.14 -13.93 12.41
N GLN A 501 -7.10 -13.14 12.76
CA GLN A 501 -6.13 -13.42 13.81
C GLN A 501 -6.21 -12.36 14.90
N ILE A 502 -6.27 -12.79 16.18
CA ILE A 502 -6.28 -11.92 17.36
C ILE A 502 -5.09 -12.29 18.26
N HIS A 503 -4.10 -11.40 18.36
CA HIS A 503 -2.92 -11.57 19.20
C HIS A 503 -2.97 -10.62 20.41
N GLY A 504 -3.34 -11.14 21.57
CA GLY A 504 -3.72 -10.31 22.71
C GLY A 504 -4.91 -9.41 22.34
N GLY A 505 -5.31 -8.51 23.16
CA GLY A 505 -6.43 -7.62 22.87
C GLY A 505 -7.81 -8.20 23.17
N LYS A 506 -8.75 -7.31 23.39
CA LYS A 506 -10.09 -7.63 23.87
C LYS A 506 -11.15 -6.71 23.21
N ASP A 507 -12.40 -7.01 23.47
CA ASP A 507 -13.53 -6.22 22.95
C ASP A 507 -13.68 -6.27 21.42
N ASN A 508 -12.99 -7.19 20.73
CA ASN A 508 -13.15 -7.37 19.29
C ASN A 508 -14.40 -8.21 19.00
N VAL A 509 -15.09 -7.88 17.92
CA VAL A 509 -16.30 -8.56 17.46
C VAL A 509 -16.06 -9.12 16.06
N VAL A 510 -16.23 -10.45 15.91
CA VAL A 510 -16.15 -11.16 14.62
C VAL A 510 -17.48 -11.90 14.44
N GLU A 511 -18.36 -11.39 13.58
CA GLU A 511 -19.72 -11.90 13.45
C GLU A 511 -20.23 -11.94 12.00
N ASP A 512 -21.12 -12.86 11.72
CA ASP A 512 -21.82 -13.00 10.42
C ASP A 512 -20.89 -13.12 9.20
N ASN A 513 -19.66 -13.70 9.37
CA ASN A 513 -18.72 -13.89 8.28
C ASN A 513 -18.82 -15.31 7.70
N LEU A 514 -18.52 -15.45 6.41
CA LEU A 514 -18.36 -16.72 5.70
C LEU A 514 -16.87 -17.02 5.45
N PHE A 515 -16.37 -18.11 6.04
CA PHE A 515 -15.02 -18.63 5.78
C PHE A 515 -15.14 -19.87 4.90
N TYR A 516 -14.59 -19.82 3.70
CA TYR A 516 -14.67 -20.88 2.70
C TYR A 516 -13.28 -21.34 2.28
N ASN A 517 -12.98 -22.62 2.50
CA ASN A 517 -11.69 -23.24 2.20
C ASN A 517 -10.51 -22.52 2.85
N CYS A 518 -10.68 -22.06 4.09
CA CYS A 518 -9.61 -21.37 4.83
C CYS A 518 -8.76 -22.38 5.63
N ASN A 519 -7.52 -21.97 5.95
CA ASN A 519 -6.70 -22.77 6.87
C ASN A 519 -7.41 -22.86 8.25
N ILE A 520 -7.74 -21.72 8.82
CA ILE A 520 -8.46 -21.57 10.08
C ILE A 520 -9.51 -20.46 9.90
N GLY A 521 -10.68 -20.58 10.51
CA GLY A 521 -11.66 -19.49 10.52
C GLY A 521 -11.14 -18.32 11.34
N VAL A 522 -11.07 -18.49 12.67
CA VAL A 522 -10.54 -17.47 13.59
C VAL A 522 -9.43 -18.09 14.45
N SER A 523 -8.29 -17.41 14.54
CA SER A 523 -7.15 -17.84 15.33
C SER A 523 -6.80 -16.82 16.41
N PHE A 524 -6.25 -17.33 17.52
CA PHE A 524 -5.89 -16.54 18.68
C PHE A 524 -4.44 -16.80 19.07
N SER A 525 -3.81 -15.82 19.70
CA SER A 525 -2.56 -15.92 20.46
C SER A 525 -2.74 -15.12 21.75
N PRO A 526 -3.39 -15.73 22.77
CA PRO A 526 -3.76 -15.03 24.00
C PRO A 526 -2.54 -14.62 24.79
N TRP A 527 -2.54 -13.41 25.31
CA TRP A 527 -1.44 -12.92 26.15
C TRP A 527 -1.52 -13.41 27.61
N GLY A 528 -2.71 -13.62 28.13
CA GLY A 528 -2.94 -13.86 29.53
C GLY A 528 -2.78 -12.62 30.42
N GLN A 529 -3.29 -12.69 31.64
CA GLN A 529 -3.39 -11.56 32.56
C GLN A 529 -2.03 -10.90 32.88
N ALA A 530 -1.02 -11.70 33.20
CA ALA A 530 0.28 -11.18 33.62
C ALA A 530 1.01 -10.37 32.53
N HIS A 531 0.95 -10.85 31.28
CA HIS A 531 1.55 -10.15 30.14
C HIS A 531 0.79 -8.87 29.81
N TRP A 532 -0.55 -8.91 29.89
CA TRP A 532 -1.39 -7.75 29.69
C TRP A 532 -1.11 -6.65 30.71
N ASP A 533 -1.08 -6.99 32.01
CA ASP A 533 -0.80 -6.05 33.08
C ASP A 533 0.61 -5.45 32.97
N GLU A 534 1.61 -6.26 32.64
CA GLU A 534 2.96 -5.77 32.35
C GLU A 534 2.97 -4.78 31.18
N ALA A 535 2.30 -5.11 30.06
CA ALA A 535 2.24 -4.24 28.90
C ALA A 535 1.61 -2.87 29.20
N LEU A 536 0.58 -2.81 30.04
CA LEU A 536 -0.05 -1.56 30.49
C LEU A 536 0.88 -0.66 31.31
N THR A 537 1.99 -1.18 31.84
CA THR A 537 2.97 -0.38 32.60
C THR A 537 4.09 0.18 31.72
N ARG A 538 4.20 -0.25 30.45
CA ARG A 538 5.25 0.21 29.54
C ARG A 538 5.04 1.68 29.18
N GLU A 539 6.10 2.49 29.26
CA GLU A 539 6.06 3.93 29.03
C GLU A 539 5.40 4.29 27.69
N GLU A 540 5.74 3.59 26.62
CA GLU A 540 5.17 3.82 25.30
C GLU A 540 3.66 3.49 25.23
N VAL A 541 3.19 2.50 26.01
CA VAL A 541 1.76 2.17 26.08
C VAL A 541 1.00 3.23 26.86
N VAL A 542 1.52 3.63 28.01
CA VAL A 542 0.95 4.72 28.85
C VAL A 542 0.84 6.01 28.05
N LYS A 543 1.88 6.39 27.32
CA LYS A 543 1.89 7.56 26.45
C LYS A 543 0.81 7.47 25.38
N ARG A 544 0.66 6.35 24.69
CA ARG A 544 -0.35 6.13 23.65
C ARG A 544 -1.77 6.22 24.17
N LEU A 545 -2.02 5.76 25.40
CA LEU A 545 -3.36 5.69 25.98
C LEU A 545 -3.82 7.00 26.62
N TYR A 546 -2.90 7.75 27.23
CA TYR A 546 -3.25 8.88 28.10
C TYR A 546 -2.68 10.23 27.65
N GLU A 547 -1.59 10.23 26.82
CA GLU A 547 -1.00 11.47 26.31
C GLU A 547 -1.36 11.74 24.83
N GLU A 548 -1.24 10.74 23.95
CA GLU A 548 -1.61 10.89 22.53
C GLU A 548 -3.14 11.00 22.35
N VAL A 549 -3.88 10.21 23.12
CA VAL A 549 -5.33 10.28 23.27
C VAL A 549 -5.66 10.45 24.75
N ASP A 550 -6.85 10.17 25.20
CA ASP A 550 -7.21 10.03 26.60
C ASP A 550 -8.38 9.05 26.66
N ILE A 551 -8.05 7.76 26.83
CA ILE A 551 -9.06 6.70 26.84
C ILE A 551 -10.01 6.80 28.04
N ASP A 552 -9.64 7.53 29.09
CA ASP A 552 -10.47 7.76 30.29
C ASP A 552 -11.40 8.95 30.14
N SER A 553 -11.22 9.78 29.11
CA SER A 553 -12.06 10.94 28.87
C SER A 553 -13.52 10.55 28.62
N PRO A 554 -14.47 11.43 29.00
CA PRO A 554 -15.89 11.23 28.69
C PRO A 554 -16.14 11.00 27.18
N LEU A 555 -15.41 11.71 26.30
CA LEU A 555 -15.53 11.60 24.86
C LEU A 555 -15.22 10.17 24.40
N TYR A 556 -14.09 9.59 24.85
CA TYR A 556 -13.71 8.24 24.49
C TYR A 556 -14.67 7.19 25.04
N LYS A 557 -15.10 7.31 26.31
CA LYS A 557 -16.06 6.39 26.92
C LYS A 557 -17.47 6.47 26.33
N GLU A 558 -17.88 7.63 25.84
CA GLU A 558 -19.14 7.78 25.09
C GLU A 558 -19.02 7.13 23.70
N ARG A 559 -17.91 7.35 22.99
CA ARG A 559 -17.68 6.80 21.66
C ARG A 559 -17.42 5.29 21.67
N TYR A 560 -16.70 4.81 22.66
CA TYR A 560 -16.28 3.41 22.84
C TYR A 560 -16.71 2.93 24.24
N PRO A 561 -17.99 2.53 24.41
CA PRO A 561 -18.56 2.24 25.74
C PRO A 561 -17.85 1.14 26.52
N GLU A 562 -17.16 0.22 25.84
CA GLU A 562 -16.36 -0.83 26.47
C GLU A 562 -15.19 -0.28 27.30
N LEU A 563 -14.75 0.95 27.08
CA LEU A 563 -13.75 1.65 27.91
C LEU A 563 -14.28 2.07 29.28
N ALA A 564 -15.58 1.99 29.53
CA ALA A 564 -16.14 2.16 30.87
C ALA A 564 -15.86 0.95 31.78
N LEU A 565 -15.44 -0.19 31.21
CA LEU A 565 -15.07 -1.40 31.93
C LEU A 565 -13.61 -1.33 32.36
N ASP A 566 -13.27 -2.05 33.44
CA ASP A 566 -11.90 -2.10 33.94
C ASP A 566 -10.95 -2.67 32.86
N ILE A 567 -9.92 -1.87 32.52
CA ILE A 567 -8.93 -2.22 31.51
C ILE A 567 -8.13 -3.48 31.92
N HIS A 568 -7.94 -3.75 33.20
CA HIS A 568 -7.21 -4.90 33.75
C HIS A 568 -8.04 -6.17 33.79
N SER A 569 -9.35 -6.11 33.56
CA SER A 569 -10.21 -7.30 33.63
C SER A 569 -10.51 -7.91 32.27
N ASN A 570 -10.75 -9.24 32.25
CA ASN A 570 -11.19 -10.00 31.09
C ASN A 570 -10.35 -9.73 29.82
N VAL A 571 -9.05 -9.95 29.92
CA VAL A 571 -8.04 -9.63 28.87
C VAL A 571 -8.29 -10.34 27.53
N ASP A 572 -9.01 -11.45 27.53
CA ASP A 572 -9.35 -12.23 26.33
C ASP A 572 -10.85 -12.11 25.97
N ARG A 573 -11.53 -11.07 26.43
CA ARG A 573 -12.96 -10.85 26.14
C ARG A 573 -13.16 -10.39 24.72
N ASN A 574 -13.36 -11.33 23.79
CA ASN A 574 -13.77 -11.08 22.41
C ASN A 574 -15.12 -11.76 22.13
N ILE A 575 -15.86 -11.31 21.12
CA ILE A 575 -17.15 -11.88 20.71
C ILE A 575 -16.99 -12.48 19.32
N ILE A 576 -17.10 -13.81 19.23
CA ILE A 576 -17.00 -14.56 17.96
C ILE A 576 -18.31 -15.31 17.77
N ARG A 577 -19.20 -14.82 16.91
CA ARG A 577 -20.55 -15.39 16.81
C ARG A 577 -21.11 -15.42 15.41
N ASN A 578 -22.05 -16.34 15.17
CA ASN A 578 -22.82 -16.47 13.94
C ASN A 578 -21.94 -16.55 12.68
N ASN A 579 -20.70 -17.07 12.76
CA ASN A 579 -19.87 -17.27 11.58
C ASN A 579 -20.10 -18.65 10.98
N LEU A 580 -20.02 -18.78 9.67
CA LEU A 580 -20.09 -20.04 8.94
C LEU A 580 -18.71 -20.39 8.38
N MET A 581 -18.19 -21.57 8.75
CA MET A 581 -16.92 -22.12 8.27
C MET A 581 -17.18 -23.35 7.39
N VAL A 582 -16.85 -23.26 6.10
CA VAL A 582 -17.07 -24.31 5.11
C VAL A 582 -15.74 -24.76 4.53
N GLY A 583 -15.42 -26.04 4.63
CA GLY A 583 -14.19 -26.62 4.11
C GLY A 583 -12.91 -26.08 4.79
N CYS A 584 -13.04 -25.49 5.96
CA CYS A 584 -11.88 -25.01 6.72
C CYS A 584 -11.16 -26.17 7.40
N ARG A 585 -9.83 -26.12 7.45
CA ARG A 585 -9.05 -27.12 8.17
C ARG A 585 -9.38 -27.12 9.67
N ARG A 586 -9.62 -25.95 10.26
CA ARG A 586 -10.12 -25.77 11.63
C ARG A 586 -11.08 -24.60 11.72
N MET A 587 -12.02 -24.68 12.66
CA MET A 587 -12.87 -23.53 13.01
C MET A 587 -12.04 -22.49 13.76
N PHE A 588 -11.35 -22.93 14.80
CA PHE A 588 -10.58 -22.10 15.73
C PHE A 588 -9.19 -22.67 15.97
N TYR A 589 -8.26 -21.80 16.36
CA TYR A 589 -6.95 -22.15 16.85
C TYR A 589 -6.65 -21.36 18.13
N ASP A 590 -6.21 -22.07 19.18
CA ASP A 590 -5.87 -21.55 20.51
C ASP A 590 -6.97 -20.69 21.17
N GLU A 591 -8.20 -21.19 21.08
CA GLU A 591 -9.41 -20.53 21.58
C GLU A 591 -9.58 -20.56 23.11
N LYS A 592 -8.65 -21.13 23.87
CA LYS A 592 -8.74 -21.20 25.34
C LYS A 592 -8.78 -19.80 25.97
N GLY A 593 -9.73 -19.60 26.88
CA GLY A 593 -9.93 -18.31 27.56
C GLY A 593 -10.84 -17.35 26.82
N GLN A 594 -11.20 -17.61 25.55
CA GLN A 594 -12.14 -16.76 24.82
C GLN A 594 -13.57 -16.93 25.37
N ASN A 595 -14.13 -15.82 25.91
CA ASN A 595 -15.34 -15.90 26.73
C ASN A 595 -16.65 -15.93 25.93
N CYS A 596 -16.65 -15.55 24.66
CA CYS A 596 -17.87 -15.42 23.87
C CYS A 596 -17.73 -16.00 22.46
N ILE A 597 -17.61 -17.34 22.35
CA ILE A 597 -17.74 -18.08 21.09
C ILE A 597 -19.14 -18.67 21.04
N ILE A 598 -20.04 -18.11 20.22
CA ILE A 598 -21.48 -18.40 20.26
C ILE A 598 -22.02 -18.66 18.85
N ASN A 599 -22.82 -19.73 18.68
CA ASN A 599 -23.60 -20.02 17.47
C ASN A 599 -22.79 -20.02 16.15
N ASN A 600 -21.50 -20.39 16.20
CA ASN A 600 -20.74 -20.57 14.97
C ASN A 600 -21.02 -21.94 14.38
N SER A 601 -21.15 -21.99 13.06
CA SER A 601 -21.47 -23.21 12.31
C SER A 601 -20.30 -23.69 11.47
N ALA A 602 -20.14 -25.00 11.33
CA ALA A 602 -19.09 -25.59 10.52
C ALA A 602 -19.65 -26.71 9.63
N LEU A 603 -19.20 -26.71 8.38
CA LEU A 603 -19.50 -27.74 7.40
C LEU A 603 -18.22 -28.27 6.78
N SER A 604 -18.08 -29.59 6.70
CA SER A 604 -16.92 -30.24 6.06
C SER A 604 -15.59 -29.66 6.56
N THR A 605 -15.41 -29.59 7.89
CA THR A 605 -14.16 -29.09 8.50
C THR A 605 -13.23 -30.25 8.85
N GLY A 606 -11.91 -30.03 8.79
CA GLY A 606 -10.88 -31.02 9.07
C GLY A 606 -9.77 -31.04 8.02
N GLU A 607 -8.72 -31.84 8.27
CA GLU A 607 -7.59 -31.93 7.33
C GLU A 607 -7.97 -32.56 5.98
N ASP A 608 -8.99 -33.43 5.97
CA ASP A 608 -9.52 -34.10 4.77
C ASP A 608 -10.87 -33.50 4.32
N ALA A 609 -11.13 -32.23 4.65
CA ALA A 609 -12.40 -31.58 4.34
C ALA A 609 -12.59 -31.43 2.82
N GLU A 610 -13.67 -32.02 2.29
CA GLU A 610 -14.08 -31.87 0.89
C GLU A 610 -15.20 -30.86 0.75
N LEU A 611 -15.06 -29.96 -0.22
CA LEU A 611 -16.08 -28.96 -0.55
C LEU A 611 -17.21 -29.60 -1.35
N SER A 612 -18.38 -29.75 -0.77
CA SER A 612 -19.54 -30.40 -1.42
C SER A 612 -20.31 -29.47 -2.35
N LYS A 613 -20.18 -28.17 -2.19
CA LYS A 613 -20.87 -27.13 -2.98
C LYS A 613 -19.93 -25.95 -3.26
N PRO A 614 -20.09 -25.22 -4.37
CA PRO A 614 -19.33 -24.02 -4.65
C PRO A 614 -19.70 -22.87 -3.70
N LEU A 615 -18.85 -21.83 -3.65
CA LEU A 615 -19.02 -20.68 -2.75
C LEU A 615 -20.40 -20.01 -2.91
N GLU A 616 -20.84 -19.81 -4.15
CA GLU A 616 -22.08 -19.11 -4.51
C GLU A 616 -23.33 -19.79 -3.89
N TYR A 617 -23.30 -21.11 -3.70
CA TYR A 617 -24.36 -21.82 -3.00
C TYR A 617 -24.55 -21.32 -1.57
N TYR A 618 -23.42 -21.06 -0.86
CA TYR A 618 -23.45 -20.61 0.53
C TYR A 618 -23.74 -19.11 0.69
N LEU A 619 -23.67 -18.35 -0.40
CA LEU A 619 -23.98 -16.91 -0.42
C LEU A 619 -25.48 -16.63 -0.63
N SER A 620 -26.29 -17.66 -0.96
CA SER A 620 -27.72 -17.41 -1.09
C SER A 620 -28.35 -17.01 0.26
N PRO A 621 -29.25 -16.01 0.29
CA PRO A 621 -29.87 -15.53 1.52
C PRO A 621 -30.53 -16.63 2.35
N GLU A 622 -31.15 -17.62 1.69
CA GLU A 622 -31.83 -18.75 2.33
C GLU A 622 -30.83 -19.67 3.05
N VAL A 623 -29.68 -19.93 2.42
CA VAL A 623 -28.61 -20.75 3.02
C VAL A 623 -27.97 -20.03 4.18
N LEU A 624 -27.59 -18.75 4.03
CA LEU A 624 -27.04 -17.95 5.12
C LEU A 624 -28.00 -17.90 6.32
N ALA A 625 -29.28 -17.61 6.08
CA ALA A 625 -30.30 -17.57 7.13
C ALA A 625 -30.50 -18.92 7.83
N SER A 626 -30.34 -20.06 7.13
CA SER A 626 -30.43 -21.40 7.75
C SER A 626 -29.32 -21.65 8.79
N PHE A 627 -28.20 -20.93 8.70
CA PHE A 627 -27.11 -20.94 9.68
C PHE A 627 -27.13 -19.75 10.64
N GLY A 628 -28.16 -18.89 10.58
CA GLY A 628 -28.31 -17.73 11.46
C GLY A 628 -27.49 -16.50 11.06
N LEU A 629 -26.91 -16.48 9.85
CA LEU A 629 -26.17 -15.33 9.34
C LEU A 629 -27.10 -14.32 8.66
N GLN A 630 -26.71 -13.06 8.71
CA GLN A 630 -27.34 -12.01 7.91
C GLN A 630 -26.94 -12.15 6.43
N PRO A 631 -27.77 -11.69 5.48
CA PRO A 631 -27.39 -11.62 4.07
C PRO A 631 -26.11 -10.80 3.86
N ILE A 632 -25.20 -11.32 3.02
CA ILE A 632 -23.99 -10.61 2.60
C ILE A 632 -24.24 -10.03 1.21
N PRO A 633 -24.12 -8.70 1.01
CA PRO A 633 -24.35 -8.06 -0.29
C PRO A 633 -23.14 -8.27 -1.23
N TYR A 634 -22.85 -9.52 -1.56
CA TYR A 634 -21.65 -9.95 -2.27
C TYR A 634 -21.56 -9.43 -3.71
N GLU A 635 -22.70 -9.13 -4.35
CA GLU A 635 -22.73 -8.58 -5.71
C GLU A 635 -22.21 -7.13 -5.78
N GLU A 636 -22.16 -6.44 -4.65
CA GLU A 636 -21.68 -5.06 -4.54
C GLU A 636 -20.16 -4.98 -4.26
N ILE A 637 -19.48 -6.10 -4.03
CA ILE A 637 -18.07 -6.15 -3.64
C ILE A 637 -17.14 -5.88 -4.84
N GLY A 638 -16.10 -5.10 -4.60
CA GLY A 638 -15.08 -4.75 -5.59
C GLY A 638 -15.33 -3.41 -6.28
N PRO A 639 -14.45 -3.02 -7.21
CA PRO A 639 -14.61 -1.80 -7.99
C PRO A 639 -15.92 -1.77 -8.76
N GLU A 640 -16.50 -0.60 -8.91
CA GLU A 640 -17.79 -0.43 -9.61
C GLU A 640 -17.74 -1.03 -11.02
N GLY A 641 -18.73 -1.88 -11.33
CA GLY A 641 -18.80 -2.61 -12.59
C GLY A 641 -17.96 -3.89 -12.65
N ALA A 642 -17.21 -4.24 -11.60
CA ALA A 642 -16.58 -5.55 -11.48
C ALA A 642 -17.64 -6.66 -11.28
N ARG A 643 -17.34 -7.86 -11.77
CA ARG A 643 -18.13 -9.07 -11.53
C ARG A 643 -17.19 -10.12 -10.96
N LEU A 644 -17.26 -10.33 -9.65
CA LEU A 644 -16.39 -11.26 -8.92
C LEU A 644 -17.00 -12.65 -8.74
N PHE A 645 -18.31 -12.75 -8.95
CA PHE A 645 -19.12 -13.95 -8.80
C PHE A 645 -19.95 -14.26 -10.05
#